data_ba842b788e6f461f630f0a5672b74d82
#
_entry.id   ba842b788e6f461f630f0a5672b74d82
#
_cell.length_a   1.000
_cell.length_b   1.000
_cell.length_c   1.000
_cell.angle_alpha   90.00
_cell.angle_beta   90.00
_cell.angle_gamma   90.00
#
_symmetry.space_group_name_H-M   'P 1'
#
loop_
_entity.id
_entity.type
_entity.pdbx_description
1 polymer ?
#
loop_
_entity_poly.entity_id
_entity_poly.type
_entity_poly.pdbx_seq_one_letter_code
_entity_poly.pdbx_strand_id
1 'polypeptide(L)'
;MTIPLLIIALLLCLSPGAAFPQTKTPAAPEALKTEEASAHSSAHFLREGKTSLDKGNFDKAATLLSSSYEKLPVLGDYALLWRSKAYEGRGDMDKALADLRTLKEKYRESPLLKKAKLREIALLKKMKDPSLARLYESFVKDNPSNMEIKYDYALYLKDNNEKQKARDLFREIYTSPCSFSTRALGELSPEDITADDLVKRGKNLNSAWLFEDAEKAFREALRKNGTASRDDILNGLAYSLFRQKRYTEAADIYKQTGEIYWRARAIFRAGDMDALQAEMPDIQKTGDKRLAAVLLAYGMKKKREGNTEEALKIFNTVLSLYPSAKEEALWAMGWTYYLSKDYPNAAKIFSQLQATYGDAKYLYWNAKCKKMLGDPEPLKVSQTRKNGHDFYTLLSLVRNEQKLPALDKHPSRISLNDRAMERTAILEELGLKREAVSELLHLARRNPSRNDLISISSYLKNLGEYRAAINIISKMPYSEELHDLFYPLGYWNEVEEAAKKRDIDPYLVLSVMREESRFAPDARSIAGAMGLMQMMPQTAHKFNKNIKAGSKHAAELYDPETNISIGTRYLKQLLSRYGSIPLALAAYNGGEDMVNEWVRNGKYASIDEFIEDIPFDETRNYVKKVMTSYFEYLRKSNPPDISAARKHLGDF
;
A
#
# COMPACT_ATOMS: atom_id res chain seq x y z
N MET A 1 -13.69 -31.52 -49.53
CA MET A 1 -14.87 -32.41 -49.47
C MET A 1 -15.49 -32.23 -48.10
N THR A 2 -16.47 -31.37 -48.02
CA THR A 2 -17.89 -31.57 -47.68
C THR A 2 -18.19 -31.87 -46.18
N ILE A 3 -18.84 -30.88 -45.63
CA ILE A 3 -19.67 -30.83 -44.41
C ILE A 3 -20.80 -31.90 -44.49
N PRO A 4 -21.48 -32.42 -43.39
CA PRO A 4 -22.57 -31.62 -42.85
C PRO A 4 -22.84 -31.70 -41.35
N LEU A 5 -23.55 -30.64 -40.90
CA LEU A 5 -24.39 -30.50 -39.72
C LEU A 5 -25.25 -31.71 -39.36
N LEU A 6 -25.49 -31.93 -38.07
CA LEU A 6 -26.75 -32.53 -37.60
C LEU A 6 -27.24 -31.85 -36.30
N ILE A 7 -28.40 -31.22 -36.45
CA ILE A 7 -29.29 -30.75 -35.40
C ILE A 7 -30.10 -31.94 -34.92
N ILE A 8 -30.22 -32.14 -33.59
CA ILE A 8 -31.32 -32.98 -33.02
C ILE A 8 -31.92 -32.20 -31.85
N ALA A 9 -33.14 -31.74 -32.09
CA ALA A 9 -34.09 -31.33 -31.08
C ALA A 9 -34.81 -32.57 -30.51
N LEU A 10 -35.04 -32.60 -29.22
CA LEU A 10 -36.07 -33.50 -28.64
C LEU A 10 -36.93 -32.77 -27.62
N LEU A 11 -38.20 -32.88 -27.89
CA LEU A 11 -39.35 -32.30 -27.22
C LEU A 11 -39.71 -32.97 -25.89
N LEU A 12 -40.18 -32.14 -24.96
CA LEU A 12 -41.37 -32.26 -24.10
C LEU A 12 -41.74 -33.60 -23.41
N CYS A 13 -41.80 -33.52 -22.07
CA CYS A 13 -42.94 -34.08 -21.32
C CYS A 13 -43.37 -33.09 -20.24
N LEU A 14 -44.57 -32.54 -20.41
CA LEU A 14 -45.38 -31.76 -19.48
C LEU A 14 -46.09 -32.64 -18.48
N SER A 15 -46.14 -32.28 -17.22
CA SER A 15 -47.27 -32.57 -16.32
C SER A 15 -47.45 -31.43 -15.30
N PRO A 16 -48.66 -31.05 -14.92
CA PRO A 16 -49.00 -29.73 -14.38
C PRO A 16 -49.25 -29.75 -12.86
N GLY A 17 -49.01 -28.63 -12.22
CA GLY A 17 -49.72 -28.33 -10.97
C GLY A 17 -48.85 -27.82 -9.82
N ALA A 18 -48.69 -26.52 -9.71
CA ALA A 18 -48.92 -25.71 -8.49
C ALA A 18 -48.61 -24.25 -8.80
N ALA A 19 -49.65 -23.44 -8.86
CA ALA A 19 -49.58 -21.99 -9.00
C ALA A 19 -49.07 -21.39 -7.68
N PHE A 20 -47.87 -20.76 -7.70
CA PHE A 20 -47.49 -19.80 -6.68
C PHE A 20 -47.94 -18.39 -7.10
N PRO A 21 -48.47 -17.57 -6.19
CA PRO A 21 -48.92 -16.24 -6.51
C PRO A 21 -47.71 -15.36 -6.89
N GLN A 22 -47.77 -14.81 -8.10
CA GLN A 22 -46.89 -13.74 -8.53
C GLN A 22 -47.17 -12.49 -7.68
N THR A 23 -46.28 -12.17 -6.75
CA THR A 23 -46.24 -10.84 -6.16
C THR A 23 -45.79 -9.87 -7.24
N LYS A 24 -46.69 -9.03 -7.71
CA LYS A 24 -46.40 -7.89 -8.59
C LYS A 24 -45.39 -7.00 -7.88
N THR A 25 -44.19 -6.92 -8.40
CA THR A 25 -43.23 -5.85 -8.09
C THR A 25 -43.92 -4.52 -8.42
N PRO A 26 -43.96 -3.54 -7.52
CA PRO A 26 -44.53 -2.24 -7.86
C PRO A 26 -43.71 -1.63 -8.99
N ALA A 27 -44.38 -1.26 -10.08
CA ALA A 27 -43.75 -0.52 -11.16
C ALA A 27 -43.21 0.80 -10.62
N ALA A 28 -41.92 1.09 -10.90
CA ALA A 28 -41.35 2.40 -10.59
C ALA A 28 -42.23 3.50 -11.21
N PRO A 29 -42.43 4.64 -10.52
CA PRO A 29 -43.23 5.74 -11.02
C PRO A 29 -42.75 6.16 -12.42
N GLU A 30 -43.70 6.39 -13.34
CA GLU A 30 -43.42 6.82 -14.72
C GLU A 30 -42.54 8.09 -14.79
N ALA A 31 -42.61 8.95 -13.78
CA ALA A 31 -41.79 10.13 -13.63
C ALA A 31 -40.30 9.82 -13.50
N LEU A 32 -39.90 8.75 -12.78
CA LEU A 32 -38.49 8.32 -12.65
C LEU A 32 -37.95 7.78 -13.97
N LYS A 33 -38.77 7.08 -14.75
CA LYS A 33 -38.35 6.55 -16.07
C LYS A 33 -38.16 7.64 -17.12
N THR A 34 -38.95 8.72 -17.04
CA THR A 34 -38.81 9.86 -17.95
C THR A 34 -37.62 10.76 -17.59
N GLU A 35 -37.28 10.90 -16.32
CA GLU A 35 -36.08 11.62 -15.90
C GLU A 35 -34.77 10.87 -16.25
N GLU A 36 -34.71 9.55 -16.06
CA GLU A 36 -33.59 8.72 -16.48
C GLU A 36 -33.37 8.74 -18.00
N ALA A 37 -34.41 8.64 -18.80
CA ALA A 37 -34.33 8.73 -20.27
C ALA A 37 -33.90 10.12 -20.74
N SER A 38 -34.30 11.18 -20.03
CA SER A 38 -33.88 12.56 -20.29
C SER A 38 -32.40 12.81 -19.90
N ALA A 39 -31.95 12.25 -18.79
CA ALA A 39 -30.56 12.34 -18.35
C ALA A 39 -29.61 11.62 -19.32
N HIS A 40 -29.96 10.44 -19.80
CA HIS A 40 -29.17 9.69 -20.79
C HIS A 40 -29.03 10.45 -22.12
N SER A 41 -30.11 11.08 -22.62
CA SER A 41 -30.02 11.89 -23.83
C SER A 41 -29.18 13.16 -23.63
N SER A 42 -29.14 13.70 -22.42
CA SER A 42 -28.40 14.91 -22.07
C SER A 42 -26.90 14.63 -21.82
N ALA A 43 -26.55 13.44 -21.35
CA ALA A 43 -25.18 13.00 -21.12
C ALA A 43 -24.35 12.95 -22.42
N HIS A 44 -25.01 12.71 -23.57
CA HIS A 44 -24.36 12.77 -24.89
C HIS A 44 -23.65 14.11 -25.14
N PHE A 45 -24.23 15.24 -24.76
CA PHE A 45 -23.61 16.56 -24.96
C PHE A 45 -22.30 16.69 -24.19
N LEU A 46 -22.21 16.12 -23.00
CA LEU A 46 -20.98 16.15 -22.19
C LEU A 46 -19.86 15.35 -22.86
N ARG A 47 -20.17 14.15 -23.32
CA ARG A 47 -19.21 13.26 -24.01
C ARG A 47 -18.72 13.86 -25.32
N GLU A 48 -19.64 14.31 -26.18
CA GLU A 48 -19.30 14.90 -27.47
C GLU A 48 -18.55 16.23 -27.32
N GLY A 49 -18.93 17.04 -26.31
CA GLY A 49 -18.24 18.26 -25.96
C GLY A 49 -16.80 17.99 -25.50
N LYS A 50 -16.59 16.98 -24.66
CA LYS A 50 -15.26 16.55 -24.23
C LYS A 50 -14.43 16.01 -25.42
N THR A 51 -15.03 15.19 -26.25
CA THR A 51 -14.38 14.63 -27.46
C THR A 51 -13.99 15.74 -28.43
N SER A 52 -14.85 16.75 -28.63
CA SER A 52 -14.56 17.90 -29.50
C SER A 52 -13.44 18.76 -28.93
N LEU A 53 -13.41 18.94 -27.61
CA LEU A 53 -12.33 19.64 -26.90
C LEU A 53 -10.98 18.91 -27.11
N ASP A 54 -10.96 17.58 -26.94
CA ASP A 54 -9.73 16.78 -27.10
C ASP A 54 -9.19 16.79 -28.54
N LYS A 55 -10.07 16.99 -29.53
CA LYS A 55 -9.71 17.16 -30.93
C LYS A 55 -9.36 18.60 -31.31
N GLY A 56 -9.39 19.55 -30.38
CA GLY A 56 -9.11 20.96 -30.65
C GLY A 56 -10.24 21.72 -31.34
N ASN A 57 -11.44 21.13 -31.48
CA ASN A 57 -12.61 21.78 -32.08
C ASN A 57 -13.31 22.66 -31.04
N PHE A 58 -12.71 23.76 -30.68
CA PHE A 58 -13.10 24.58 -29.53
C PHE A 58 -14.50 25.20 -29.66
N ASP A 59 -14.93 25.64 -30.86
CA ASP A 59 -16.27 26.20 -31.09
C ASP A 59 -17.35 25.16 -30.84
N LYS A 60 -17.21 23.99 -31.46
CA LYS A 60 -18.14 22.88 -31.26
C LYS A 60 -18.15 22.42 -29.80
N ALA A 61 -16.97 22.34 -29.17
CA ALA A 61 -16.84 21.98 -27.76
C ALA A 61 -17.58 22.96 -26.86
N ALA A 62 -17.39 24.28 -27.04
CA ALA A 62 -18.05 25.31 -26.24
C ALA A 62 -19.58 25.23 -26.37
N THR A 63 -20.11 25.04 -27.58
CA THR A 63 -21.56 24.92 -27.81
C THR A 63 -22.15 23.67 -27.13
N LEU A 64 -21.53 22.49 -27.34
CA LEU A 64 -22.00 21.23 -26.74
C LEU A 64 -21.93 21.26 -25.21
N LEU A 65 -20.85 21.81 -24.65
CA LEU A 65 -20.67 21.90 -23.20
C LEU A 65 -21.61 22.94 -22.57
N SER A 66 -22.04 23.97 -23.32
CA SER A 66 -23.13 24.88 -22.87
C SER A 66 -24.45 24.14 -22.75
N SER A 67 -24.83 23.38 -23.79
CA SER A 67 -26.02 22.53 -23.74
C SER A 67 -25.95 21.48 -22.61
N SER A 68 -24.77 20.91 -22.37
CA SER A 68 -24.55 19.97 -21.25
C SER A 68 -24.74 20.65 -19.89
N TYR A 69 -24.20 21.85 -19.70
CA TYR A 69 -24.34 22.62 -18.46
C TYR A 69 -25.81 22.90 -18.11
N GLU A 70 -26.62 23.21 -19.11
CA GLU A 70 -28.05 23.48 -18.95
C GLU A 70 -28.88 22.20 -18.70
N LYS A 71 -28.57 21.12 -19.44
CA LYS A 71 -29.38 19.91 -19.46
C LYS A 71 -28.91 18.82 -18.51
N LEU A 72 -27.68 18.88 -18.00
CA LEU A 72 -27.10 17.90 -17.08
C LEU A 72 -26.44 18.61 -15.88
N PRO A 73 -27.19 19.33 -15.06
CA PRO A 73 -26.63 20.13 -13.97
C PRO A 73 -25.89 19.30 -12.90
N VAL A 74 -26.20 18.01 -12.77
CA VAL A 74 -25.52 17.09 -11.85
C VAL A 74 -24.02 16.95 -12.16
N LEU A 75 -23.59 17.11 -13.43
CA LEU A 75 -22.21 17.15 -13.91
C LEU A 75 -21.81 18.52 -14.49
N GLY A 76 -22.52 19.57 -14.09
CA GLY A 76 -22.29 20.93 -14.60
C GLY A 76 -20.88 21.47 -14.27
N ASP A 77 -20.25 20.99 -13.20
CA ASP A 77 -18.84 21.30 -12.87
C ASP A 77 -17.86 20.75 -13.92
N TYR A 78 -18.10 19.56 -14.46
CA TYR A 78 -17.32 19.02 -15.58
C TYR A 78 -17.55 19.84 -16.86
N ALA A 79 -18.82 20.16 -17.16
CA ALA A 79 -19.15 20.98 -18.31
C ALA A 79 -18.45 22.35 -18.24
N LEU A 80 -18.50 23.03 -17.10
CA LEU A 80 -17.83 24.32 -16.87
C LEU A 80 -16.31 24.21 -17.00
N LEU A 81 -15.69 23.21 -16.37
CA LEU A 81 -14.23 23.02 -16.45
C LEU A 81 -13.75 22.80 -17.89
N TRP A 82 -14.47 21.99 -18.65
CA TRP A 82 -14.08 21.71 -20.03
C TRP A 82 -14.45 22.84 -20.98
N ARG A 83 -15.56 23.55 -20.74
CA ARG A 83 -15.95 24.74 -21.51
C ARG A 83 -14.95 25.88 -21.29
N SER A 84 -14.46 26.04 -20.06
CA SER A 84 -13.37 27.01 -19.80
C SER A 84 -12.11 26.71 -20.63
N LYS A 85 -11.80 25.42 -20.86
CA LYS A 85 -10.69 25.03 -21.74
C LYS A 85 -10.99 25.34 -23.22
N ALA A 86 -12.23 25.13 -23.65
CA ALA A 86 -12.63 25.47 -25.02
C ALA A 86 -12.56 26.98 -25.27
N TYR A 87 -13.04 27.80 -24.32
CA TYR A 87 -12.92 29.26 -24.40
C TYR A 87 -11.47 29.73 -24.39
N GLU A 88 -10.60 29.15 -23.56
CA GLU A 88 -9.16 29.45 -23.59
C GLU A 88 -8.54 29.12 -24.96
N GLY A 89 -8.91 27.97 -25.55
CA GLY A 89 -8.44 27.57 -26.89
C GLY A 89 -8.88 28.51 -28.01
N ARG A 90 -9.99 29.23 -27.82
CA ARG A 90 -10.51 30.28 -28.73
C ARG A 90 -9.88 31.65 -28.48
N GLY A 91 -9.19 31.84 -27.36
CA GLY A 91 -8.72 33.15 -26.92
C GLY A 91 -9.71 33.92 -26.07
N ASP A 92 -10.91 33.38 -25.76
CA ASP A 92 -11.97 34.01 -24.95
C ASP A 92 -11.64 33.89 -23.44
N MET A 93 -10.56 34.54 -22.99
CA MET A 93 -10.03 34.37 -21.62
C MET A 93 -11.02 34.75 -20.53
N ASP A 94 -11.80 35.85 -20.74
CA ASP A 94 -12.79 36.31 -19.76
C ASP A 94 -13.92 35.32 -19.56
N LYS A 95 -14.41 34.67 -20.65
CA LYS A 95 -15.42 33.63 -20.56
C LYS A 95 -14.86 32.37 -19.88
N ALA A 96 -13.60 32.01 -20.17
CA ALA A 96 -12.94 30.90 -19.51
C ALA A 96 -12.83 31.12 -17.99
N LEU A 97 -12.48 32.34 -17.58
CA LEU A 97 -12.38 32.74 -16.18
C LEU A 97 -13.74 32.74 -15.48
N ALA A 98 -14.79 33.26 -16.14
CA ALA A 98 -16.16 33.26 -15.63
C ALA A 98 -16.67 31.84 -15.34
N ASP A 99 -16.40 30.87 -16.23
CA ASP A 99 -16.78 29.47 -16.02
C ASP A 99 -16.11 28.86 -14.79
N LEU A 100 -14.79 29.12 -14.59
CA LEU A 100 -14.06 28.61 -13.42
C LEU A 100 -14.57 29.22 -12.11
N ARG A 101 -14.95 30.50 -12.11
CA ARG A 101 -15.54 31.19 -10.96
C ARG A 101 -16.94 30.61 -10.64
N THR A 102 -17.76 30.43 -11.67
CA THR A 102 -19.09 29.78 -11.52
C THR A 102 -18.97 28.36 -10.96
N LEU A 103 -18.00 27.58 -11.41
CA LEU A 103 -17.74 26.24 -10.88
C LEU A 103 -17.43 26.31 -9.37
N LYS A 104 -16.54 27.20 -8.94
CA LYS A 104 -16.15 27.33 -7.52
C LYS A 104 -17.31 27.81 -6.64
N GLU A 105 -18.19 28.64 -7.15
CA GLU A 105 -19.32 29.20 -6.42
C GLU A 105 -20.48 28.20 -6.29
N LYS A 106 -20.87 27.57 -7.42
CA LYS A 106 -22.04 26.69 -7.48
C LYS A 106 -21.74 25.26 -7.05
N TYR A 107 -20.53 24.75 -7.28
CA TYR A 107 -20.15 23.36 -7.02
C TYR A 107 -19.07 23.26 -5.95
N ARG A 108 -19.37 23.76 -4.74
CA ARG A 108 -18.41 23.85 -3.61
C ARG A 108 -17.89 22.49 -3.13
N GLU A 109 -18.55 21.42 -3.51
CA GLU A 109 -18.19 20.03 -3.14
C GLU A 109 -17.58 19.25 -4.31
N SER A 110 -17.30 19.90 -5.42
CA SER A 110 -16.75 19.24 -6.60
C SER A 110 -15.30 18.76 -6.39
N PRO A 111 -14.95 17.54 -6.84
CA PRO A 111 -13.56 17.06 -6.87
C PRO A 111 -12.67 17.89 -7.80
N LEU A 112 -13.26 18.75 -8.63
CA LEU A 112 -12.57 19.56 -9.63
C LEU A 112 -12.08 20.92 -9.08
N LEU A 113 -12.46 21.32 -7.86
CA LEU A 113 -12.11 22.64 -7.29
C LEU A 113 -10.61 22.95 -7.35
N LYS A 114 -9.76 21.97 -7.02
CA LYS A 114 -8.30 22.16 -7.12
C LYS A 114 -7.85 22.38 -8.56
N LYS A 115 -8.41 21.61 -9.51
CA LYS A 115 -8.13 21.77 -10.95
C LYS A 115 -8.61 23.11 -11.47
N ALA A 116 -9.78 23.58 -11.01
CA ALA A 116 -10.34 24.89 -11.38
C ALA A 116 -9.44 26.03 -10.86
N LYS A 117 -8.99 25.99 -9.59
CA LYS A 117 -8.05 26.98 -9.03
C LYS A 117 -6.73 27.03 -9.80
N LEU A 118 -6.15 25.87 -10.15
CA LEU A 118 -4.91 25.79 -10.93
C LEU A 118 -5.07 26.41 -12.33
N ARG A 119 -6.20 26.17 -12.98
CA ARG A 119 -6.46 26.80 -14.29
C ARG A 119 -6.70 28.28 -14.18
N GLU A 120 -7.41 28.73 -13.16
CA GLU A 120 -7.61 30.16 -12.89
C GLU A 120 -6.26 30.88 -12.71
N ILE A 121 -5.32 30.30 -11.94
CA ILE A 121 -3.96 30.82 -11.82
C ILE A 121 -3.29 30.94 -13.21
N ALA A 122 -3.38 29.88 -14.04
CA ALA A 122 -2.76 29.89 -15.36
C ALA A 122 -3.37 30.95 -16.30
N LEU A 123 -4.70 31.16 -16.25
CA LEU A 123 -5.39 32.20 -17.04
C LEU A 123 -5.02 33.60 -16.56
N LEU A 124 -5.10 33.88 -15.25
CA LEU A 124 -4.74 35.20 -14.68
C LEU A 124 -3.28 35.54 -14.95
N LYS A 125 -2.37 34.57 -14.94
CA LYS A 125 -0.96 34.73 -15.35
C LYS A 125 -0.84 35.20 -16.81
N LYS A 126 -1.57 34.56 -17.73
CA LYS A 126 -1.60 34.94 -19.15
C LYS A 126 -2.18 36.35 -19.36
N MET A 127 -3.23 36.67 -18.63
CA MET A 127 -3.91 37.98 -18.69
C MET A 127 -3.13 39.09 -17.98
N LYS A 128 -2.10 38.74 -17.18
CA LYS A 128 -1.40 39.67 -16.29
C LYS A 128 -2.35 40.40 -15.32
N ASP A 129 -3.36 39.66 -14.84
CA ASP A 129 -4.40 40.19 -13.97
C ASP A 129 -3.86 40.42 -12.55
N PRO A 130 -4.09 41.60 -11.93
CA PRO A 130 -3.59 41.94 -10.59
C PRO A 130 -4.15 41.06 -9.47
N SER A 131 -5.30 40.38 -9.69
CA SER A 131 -5.87 39.45 -8.71
C SER A 131 -5.05 38.15 -8.56
N LEU A 132 -4.10 37.89 -9.43
CA LEU A 132 -3.24 36.71 -9.42
C LEU A 132 -2.47 36.57 -8.08
N ALA A 133 -1.99 37.69 -7.52
CA ALA A 133 -1.26 37.67 -6.25
C ALA A 133 -2.07 37.03 -5.11
N ARG A 134 -3.32 37.46 -4.94
CA ARG A 134 -4.23 36.93 -3.90
C ARG A 134 -4.54 35.46 -4.12
N LEU A 135 -4.67 35.05 -5.37
CA LEU A 135 -4.96 33.65 -5.70
C LEU A 135 -3.76 32.75 -5.44
N TYR A 136 -2.54 33.18 -5.77
CA TYR A 136 -1.31 32.49 -5.42
C TYR A 136 -1.18 32.30 -3.91
N GLU A 137 -1.33 33.39 -3.14
CA GLU A 137 -1.24 33.35 -1.67
C GLU A 137 -2.24 32.35 -1.07
N SER A 138 -3.52 32.46 -1.45
CA SER A 138 -4.56 31.52 -1.00
C SER A 138 -4.26 30.08 -1.41
N PHE A 139 -3.83 29.86 -2.66
CA PHE A 139 -3.57 28.51 -3.14
C PHE A 139 -2.38 27.85 -2.43
N VAL A 140 -1.29 28.57 -2.23
CA VAL A 140 -0.09 28.07 -1.53
C VAL A 140 -0.40 27.78 -0.08
N LYS A 141 -1.22 28.60 0.58
CA LYS A 141 -1.70 28.36 1.95
C LYS A 141 -2.51 27.07 2.04
N ASP A 142 -3.46 26.85 1.12
CA ASP A 142 -4.32 25.66 1.09
C ASP A 142 -3.56 24.40 0.62
N ASN A 143 -2.47 24.55 -0.14
CA ASN A 143 -1.70 23.46 -0.76
C ASN A 143 -0.19 23.64 -0.57
N PRO A 144 0.32 23.60 0.67
CA PRO A 144 1.72 23.94 0.98
C PRO A 144 2.73 22.99 0.32
N SER A 145 2.32 21.79 -0.08
CA SER A 145 3.16 20.80 -0.77
C SER A 145 3.23 20.97 -2.30
N ASN A 146 2.47 21.91 -2.88
CA ASN A 146 2.53 22.16 -4.33
C ASN A 146 3.72 23.07 -4.66
N MET A 147 4.89 22.46 -4.87
CA MET A 147 6.14 23.19 -5.08
C MET A 147 6.20 23.90 -6.42
N GLU A 148 5.49 23.45 -7.44
CA GLU A 148 5.40 24.11 -8.75
C GLU A 148 4.74 25.48 -8.63
N ILE A 149 3.54 25.54 -8.06
CA ILE A 149 2.83 26.81 -7.88
C ILE A 149 3.53 27.72 -6.86
N LYS A 150 4.16 27.13 -5.84
CA LYS A 150 4.97 27.88 -4.89
C LYS A 150 6.18 28.55 -5.58
N TYR A 151 6.83 27.84 -6.49
CA TYR A 151 7.94 28.39 -7.29
C TYR A 151 7.45 29.47 -8.26
N ASP A 152 6.34 29.26 -8.95
CA ASP A 152 5.71 30.27 -9.81
C ASP A 152 5.34 31.54 -9.02
N TYR A 153 4.82 31.37 -7.79
CA TYR A 153 4.52 32.48 -6.91
C TYR A 153 5.78 33.22 -6.46
N ALA A 154 6.85 32.52 -6.15
CA ALA A 154 8.12 33.12 -5.79
C ALA A 154 8.70 33.97 -6.94
N LEU A 155 8.63 33.46 -8.19
CA LEU A 155 9.02 34.23 -9.39
C LEU A 155 8.14 35.48 -9.57
N TYR A 156 6.81 35.32 -9.42
CA TYR A 156 5.89 36.46 -9.49
C TYR A 156 6.24 37.56 -8.47
N LEU A 157 6.53 37.21 -7.22
CA LEU A 157 6.93 38.14 -6.17
C LEU A 157 8.27 38.81 -6.50
N LYS A 158 9.24 38.05 -7.04
CA LYS A 158 10.53 38.61 -7.49
C LYS A 158 10.34 39.67 -8.57
N ASP A 159 9.51 39.39 -9.59
CA ASP A 159 9.21 40.27 -10.70
C ASP A 159 8.45 41.56 -10.26
N ASN A 160 7.66 41.46 -9.18
CA ASN A 160 6.91 42.57 -8.58
C ASN A 160 7.66 43.25 -7.44
N ASN A 161 8.98 43.09 -7.34
CA ASN A 161 9.87 43.77 -6.38
C ASN A 161 9.70 43.34 -4.91
N GLU A 162 8.93 42.28 -4.62
CA GLU A 162 8.77 41.70 -3.27
C GLU A 162 9.90 40.69 -2.97
N LYS A 163 11.16 41.13 -3.13
CA LYS A 163 12.36 40.29 -3.12
C LYS A 163 12.51 39.44 -1.85
N GLN A 164 12.15 39.98 -0.67
CA GLN A 164 12.30 39.26 0.58
C GLN A 164 11.34 38.08 0.65
N LYS A 165 10.07 38.29 0.34
CA LYS A 165 9.07 37.21 0.31
C LYS A 165 9.42 36.11 -0.74
N ALA A 166 9.94 36.52 -1.89
CA ALA A 166 10.42 35.62 -2.92
C ALA A 166 11.55 34.71 -2.41
N ARG A 167 12.56 35.31 -1.74
CA ARG A 167 13.67 34.59 -1.13
C ARG A 167 13.20 33.55 -0.09
N ASP A 168 12.27 33.95 0.77
CA ASP A 168 11.73 33.07 1.80
C ASP A 168 11.03 31.84 1.19
N LEU A 169 10.27 32.00 0.10
CA LEU A 169 9.66 30.92 -0.64
C LEU A 169 10.70 30.06 -1.36
N PHE A 170 11.73 30.65 -1.99
CA PHE A 170 12.81 29.89 -2.62
C PHE A 170 13.59 29.05 -1.60
N ARG A 171 13.84 29.58 -0.40
CA ARG A 171 14.46 28.82 0.70
C ARG A 171 13.57 27.65 1.14
N GLU A 172 12.26 27.86 1.26
CA GLU A 172 11.31 26.80 1.59
C GLU A 172 11.31 25.69 0.53
N ILE A 173 11.31 26.05 -0.76
CA ILE A 173 11.37 25.09 -1.88
C ILE A 173 12.73 24.36 -1.88
N TYR A 174 13.84 25.08 -1.68
CA TYR A 174 15.18 24.50 -1.61
C TYR A 174 15.30 23.45 -0.49
N THR A 175 14.69 23.72 0.66
CA THR A 175 14.72 22.76 1.78
C THR A 175 13.88 21.50 1.54
N SER A 176 13.03 21.48 0.52
CA SER A 176 12.13 20.36 0.19
C SER A 176 12.76 19.42 -0.85
N PRO A 177 12.64 18.08 -0.71
CA PRO A 177 13.14 17.11 -1.69
C PRO A 177 12.20 17.04 -2.90
N CYS A 178 12.30 17.98 -3.81
CA CYS A 178 11.44 18.09 -4.99
C CYS A 178 12.22 18.48 -6.24
N SER A 179 11.61 18.33 -7.43
CA SER A 179 12.21 18.70 -8.72
C SER A 179 12.52 20.19 -8.88
N PHE A 180 11.88 21.05 -8.08
CA PHE A 180 12.10 22.49 -8.09
C PHE A 180 13.22 22.96 -7.16
N SER A 181 13.74 22.08 -6.29
CA SER A 181 14.78 22.40 -5.30
C SER A 181 16.06 22.99 -5.95
N THR A 182 16.54 22.39 -7.03
CA THR A 182 17.73 22.89 -7.75
C THR A 182 17.45 24.23 -8.45
N ARG A 183 16.24 24.43 -8.99
CA ARG A 183 15.86 25.71 -9.59
C ARG A 183 15.78 26.81 -8.53
N ALA A 184 15.20 26.51 -7.37
CA ALA A 184 15.12 27.45 -6.27
C ALA A 184 16.50 27.83 -5.71
N LEU A 185 17.44 26.86 -5.69
CA LEU A 185 18.84 27.13 -5.33
C LEU A 185 19.49 28.15 -6.29
N GLY A 186 19.20 28.09 -7.59
CA GLY A 186 19.70 29.04 -8.58
C GLY A 186 19.20 30.48 -8.41
N GLU A 187 18.15 30.68 -7.60
CA GLU A 187 17.56 31.99 -7.29
C GLU A 187 18.06 32.56 -5.96
N LEU A 188 18.91 31.82 -5.22
CA LEU A 188 19.45 32.17 -3.92
C LEU A 188 20.96 32.40 -4.02
N SER A 189 21.47 33.38 -3.28
CA SER A 189 22.91 33.50 -3.03
C SER A 189 23.35 32.58 -1.89
N PRO A 190 24.64 32.25 -1.77
CA PRO A 190 25.15 31.44 -0.66
C PRO A 190 24.85 32.04 0.73
N GLU A 191 24.73 33.36 0.83
CA GLU A 191 24.40 34.09 2.07
C GLU A 191 22.92 33.95 2.44
N ASP A 192 22.05 33.74 1.47
CA ASP A 192 20.60 33.53 1.68
C ASP A 192 20.30 32.19 2.35
N ILE A 193 21.24 31.24 2.29
CA ILE A 193 21.07 29.88 2.85
C ILE A 193 21.69 29.80 4.23
N THR A 194 20.88 29.68 5.25
CA THR A 194 21.32 29.58 6.64
C THR A 194 21.68 28.15 7.04
N ALA A 195 22.37 27.98 8.19
CA ALA A 195 22.59 26.66 8.76
C ALA A 195 21.26 25.94 9.07
N ASP A 196 20.26 26.69 9.55
CA ASP A 196 18.94 26.14 9.87
C ASP A 196 18.21 25.64 8.61
N ASP A 197 18.37 26.29 7.46
CA ASP A 197 17.86 25.80 6.19
C ASP A 197 18.51 24.48 5.78
N LEU A 198 19.81 24.37 5.96
CA LEU A 198 20.57 23.15 5.67
C LEU A 198 20.17 21.99 6.60
N VAL A 199 19.93 22.27 7.87
CA VAL A 199 19.39 21.29 8.83
C VAL A 199 18.00 20.83 8.42
N LYS A 200 17.11 21.77 8.09
CA LYS A 200 15.77 21.46 7.59
C LYS A 200 15.83 20.63 6.30
N ARG A 201 16.70 21.02 5.36
CA ARG A 201 16.97 20.28 4.15
C ARG A 201 17.44 18.85 4.44
N GLY A 202 18.44 18.69 5.30
CA GLY A 202 18.96 17.39 5.69
C GLY A 202 17.89 16.49 6.31
N LYS A 203 17.06 17.00 7.21
CA LYS A 203 15.93 16.29 7.80
C LYS A 203 14.90 15.85 6.74
N ASN A 204 14.56 16.74 5.82
CA ASN A 204 13.61 16.45 4.73
C ASN A 204 14.17 15.41 3.75
N LEU A 205 15.46 15.51 3.40
CA LEU A 205 16.15 14.53 2.56
C LEU A 205 16.23 13.16 3.23
N ASN A 206 16.52 13.09 4.53
CA ASN A 206 16.46 11.85 5.30
C ASN A 206 15.06 11.21 5.26
N SER A 207 14.02 12.02 5.39
CA SER A 207 12.62 11.57 5.31
C SER A 207 12.26 11.06 3.91
N ALA A 208 12.89 11.61 2.87
CA ALA A 208 12.75 11.20 1.48
C ALA A 208 13.71 10.06 1.06
N TRP A 209 14.48 9.48 1.98
CA TRP A 209 15.45 8.40 1.74
C TRP A 209 16.63 8.80 0.83
N LEU A 210 16.93 10.08 0.73
CA LEU A 210 18.06 10.67 0.00
C LEU A 210 19.24 10.91 0.97
N PHE A 211 19.79 9.84 1.50
CA PHE A 211 20.69 9.88 2.65
C PHE A 211 22.06 10.50 2.34
N GLU A 212 22.59 10.30 1.13
CA GLU A 212 23.85 10.91 0.70
C GLU A 212 23.76 12.43 0.58
N ASP A 213 22.64 12.93 0.05
CA ASP A 213 22.41 14.38 -0.05
C ASP A 213 22.07 14.99 1.31
N ALA A 214 21.40 14.22 2.20
CA ALA A 214 21.20 14.62 3.59
C ALA A 214 22.52 14.75 4.35
N GLU A 215 23.45 13.81 4.18
CA GLU A 215 24.79 13.88 4.75
C GLU A 215 25.51 15.17 4.32
N LYS A 216 25.51 15.48 3.01
CA LYS A 216 26.13 16.73 2.48
C LYS A 216 25.53 17.98 3.16
N ALA A 217 24.19 18.02 3.28
CA ALA A 217 23.50 19.15 3.89
C ALA A 217 23.88 19.32 5.37
N PHE A 218 23.93 18.24 6.16
CA PHE A 218 24.36 18.32 7.56
C PHE A 218 25.84 18.67 7.73
N ARG A 219 26.72 18.15 6.88
CA ARG A 219 28.14 18.53 6.90
C ARG A 219 28.36 20.00 6.56
N GLU A 220 27.57 20.54 5.65
CA GLU A 220 27.59 21.98 5.33
C GLU A 220 27.01 22.81 6.47
N ALA A 221 25.92 22.36 7.11
CA ALA A 221 25.34 23.04 8.28
C ALA A 221 26.36 23.17 9.44
N LEU A 222 27.19 22.14 9.66
CA LEU A 222 28.27 22.19 10.69
C LEU A 222 29.35 23.27 10.42
N ARG A 223 29.47 23.76 9.19
CA ARG A 223 30.44 24.80 8.79
C ARG A 223 29.87 26.21 8.89
N LYS A 224 28.54 26.34 9.00
CA LYS A 224 27.84 27.63 9.08
C LYS A 224 27.36 27.88 10.51
N ASN A 225 27.31 29.17 10.88
CA ASN A 225 26.67 29.58 12.13
C ASN A 225 25.13 29.55 11.97
N GLY A 226 24.42 29.09 13.00
CA GLY A 226 22.95 29.01 13.02
C GLY A 226 22.41 28.84 14.43
N THR A 227 21.08 28.71 14.53
CA THR A 227 20.39 28.51 15.82
C THR A 227 20.25 27.04 16.20
N ALA A 228 20.38 26.12 15.24
CA ALA A 228 20.33 24.69 15.49
C ALA A 228 21.51 24.23 16.35
N SER A 229 21.24 23.40 17.35
CA SER A 229 22.27 22.87 18.21
C SER A 229 23.24 21.97 17.41
N ARG A 230 24.51 21.98 17.80
CA ARG A 230 25.50 21.11 17.19
C ARG A 230 25.11 19.62 17.30
N ASP A 231 24.52 19.21 18.42
CA ASP A 231 24.08 17.83 18.64
C ASP A 231 22.92 17.45 17.72
N ASP A 232 21.96 18.35 17.45
CA ASP A 232 20.88 18.11 16.49
C ASP A 232 21.43 17.87 15.07
N ILE A 233 22.44 18.65 14.66
CA ILE A 233 23.09 18.50 13.36
C ILE A 233 23.84 17.17 13.29
N LEU A 234 24.62 16.84 14.33
CA LEU A 234 25.37 15.60 14.43
C LEU A 234 24.44 14.38 14.45
N ASN A 235 23.33 14.43 15.19
CA ASN A 235 22.35 13.36 15.21
C ASN A 235 21.68 13.16 13.83
N GLY A 236 21.38 14.23 13.12
CA GLY A 236 20.88 14.17 11.74
C GLY A 236 21.91 13.54 10.77
N LEU A 237 23.19 13.92 10.90
CA LEU A 237 24.29 13.34 10.14
C LEU A 237 24.46 11.84 10.46
N ALA A 238 24.51 11.49 11.73
CA ALA A 238 24.65 10.10 12.17
C ALA A 238 23.50 9.22 11.65
N TYR A 239 22.26 9.75 11.64
CA TYR A 239 21.12 9.05 11.05
C TYR A 239 21.32 8.82 9.54
N SER A 240 21.82 9.82 8.80
CA SER A 240 22.13 9.67 7.37
C SER A 240 23.16 8.56 7.13
N LEU A 241 24.23 8.55 7.92
CA LEU A 241 25.28 7.52 7.87
C LEU A 241 24.76 6.12 8.22
N PHE A 242 23.94 6.03 9.27
CA PHE A 242 23.28 4.77 9.67
C PHE A 242 22.44 4.19 8.53
N ARG A 243 21.68 5.04 7.84
CA ARG A 243 20.85 4.62 6.73
C ARG A 243 21.65 4.23 5.47
N GLN A 244 22.86 4.77 5.32
CA GLN A 244 23.86 4.36 4.32
C GLN A 244 24.62 3.09 4.73
N LYS A 245 24.27 2.45 5.86
CA LYS A 245 24.95 1.27 6.45
C LYS A 245 26.37 1.54 6.95
N ARG A 246 26.76 2.80 7.11
CA ARG A 246 28.03 3.23 7.72
C ARG A 246 27.87 3.25 9.25
N TYR A 247 27.64 2.07 9.81
CA TYR A 247 27.17 1.91 11.19
C TYR A 247 28.19 2.34 12.23
N THR A 248 29.47 2.02 12.02
CA THR A 248 30.56 2.38 12.95
C THR A 248 30.71 3.90 13.07
N GLU A 249 30.73 4.61 11.93
CA GLU A 249 30.82 6.07 11.93
C GLU A 249 29.57 6.71 12.61
N ALA A 250 28.40 6.14 12.37
CA ALA A 250 27.18 6.62 13.03
C ALA A 250 27.25 6.40 14.56
N ALA A 251 27.74 5.24 15.02
CA ALA A 251 27.90 4.93 16.44
C ALA A 251 28.86 5.89 17.15
N ASP A 252 29.95 6.26 16.49
CA ASP A 252 30.94 7.21 17.02
C ASP A 252 30.35 8.61 17.21
N ILE A 253 29.54 9.06 16.26
CA ILE A 253 28.83 10.36 16.39
C ILE A 253 27.77 10.30 17.49
N TYR A 254 26.97 9.23 17.55
CA TYR A 254 25.98 9.06 18.63
C TYR A 254 26.62 8.95 20.02
N LYS A 255 27.87 8.47 20.10
CA LYS A 255 28.66 8.51 21.34
C LYS A 255 28.92 9.95 21.79
N GLN A 256 29.29 10.82 20.85
CA GLN A 256 29.55 12.24 21.13
C GLN A 256 28.30 13.00 21.61
N THR A 257 27.13 12.65 21.08
CA THR A 257 25.87 13.32 21.41
C THR A 257 25.08 12.66 22.55
N GLY A 258 25.58 11.52 23.10
CA GLY A 258 24.91 10.80 24.19
C GLY A 258 23.64 10.05 23.77
N GLU A 259 23.39 9.84 22.48
CA GLU A 259 22.20 9.17 21.95
C GLU A 259 22.31 7.63 22.09
N ILE A 260 22.10 7.12 23.29
CA ILE A 260 22.31 5.71 23.67
C ILE A 260 21.52 4.74 22.76
N TYR A 261 20.24 5.04 22.48
CA TYR A 261 19.42 4.15 21.63
C TYR A 261 19.99 3.99 20.22
N TRP A 262 20.31 5.10 19.55
CA TRP A 262 20.82 5.05 18.19
C TRP A 262 22.23 4.47 18.15
N ARG A 263 23.04 4.75 19.17
CA ARG A 263 24.38 4.15 19.33
C ARG A 263 24.31 2.64 19.46
N ALA A 264 23.51 2.12 20.41
CA ALA A 264 23.32 0.68 20.60
C ALA A 264 22.80 -0.01 19.32
N ARG A 265 21.85 0.65 18.64
CA ARG A 265 21.32 0.15 17.37
C ARG A 265 22.36 0.13 16.26
N ALA A 266 23.23 1.13 16.18
CA ALA A 266 24.30 1.21 15.20
C ALA A 266 25.37 0.13 15.46
N ILE A 267 25.80 -0.04 16.70
CA ILE A 267 26.73 -1.09 17.14
C ILE A 267 26.17 -2.48 16.81
N PHE A 268 24.90 -2.74 17.13
CA PHE A 268 24.23 -4.00 16.78
C PHE A 268 24.23 -4.26 15.28
N ARG A 269 23.96 -3.22 14.47
CA ARG A 269 23.96 -3.32 13.00
C ARG A 269 25.34 -3.45 12.39
N ALA A 270 26.38 -2.91 13.04
CA ALA A 270 27.77 -3.13 12.69
C ALA A 270 28.23 -4.57 12.92
N GLY A 271 27.50 -5.32 13.76
CA GLY A 271 27.84 -6.68 14.13
C GLY A 271 28.84 -6.77 15.30
N ASP A 272 29.14 -5.65 15.93
CA ASP A 272 30.07 -5.57 17.06
C ASP A 272 29.35 -5.88 18.38
N MET A 273 29.25 -7.18 18.68
CA MET A 273 28.50 -7.65 19.87
C MET A 273 29.27 -7.39 21.16
N ASP A 274 30.61 -7.33 21.12
CA ASP A 274 31.41 -7.02 22.30
C ASP A 274 31.26 -5.56 22.72
N ALA A 275 31.25 -4.64 21.74
CA ALA A 275 30.93 -3.25 22.01
C ALA A 275 29.50 -3.07 22.54
N LEU A 276 28.53 -3.83 22.00
CA LEU A 276 27.15 -3.78 22.50
C LEU A 276 27.06 -4.29 23.96
N GLN A 277 27.79 -5.35 24.27
CA GLN A 277 27.85 -5.88 25.64
C GLN A 277 28.48 -4.86 26.62
N ALA A 278 29.50 -4.13 26.18
CA ALA A 278 30.11 -3.06 26.98
C ALA A 278 29.14 -1.89 27.26
N GLU A 279 28.16 -1.65 26.40
CA GLU A 279 27.11 -0.60 26.56
C GLU A 279 25.99 -1.01 27.54
N MET A 280 25.89 -2.29 27.92
CA MET A 280 24.78 -2.78 28.74
C MET A 280 24.54 -1.99 30.03
N PRO A 281 25.56 -1.56 30.79
CA PRO A 281 25.35 -0.74 32.00
C PRO A 281 24.64 0.59 31.73
N ASP A 282 24.98 1.25 30.61
CA ASP A 282 24.36 2.52 30.23
C ASP A 282 22.96 2.32 29.64
N ILE A 283 22.76 1.26 28.86
CA ILE A 283 21.44 0.84 28.35
C ILE A 283 20.47 0.61 29.51
N GLN A 284 20.90 -0.06 30.58
CA GLN A 284 20.07 -0.38 31.74
C GLN A 284 19.67 0.85 32.56
N LYS A 285 20.49 1.91 32.55
CA LYS A 285 20.23 3.14 33.32
C LYS A 285 19.26 4.09 32.63
N THR A 286 19.17 4.06 31.30
CA THR A 286 18.49 5.14 30.55
C THR A 286 16.95 5.05 30.57
N GLY A 287 16.34 3.88 30.76
CA GLY A 287 14.87 3.69 30.71
C GLY A 287 14.23 3.96 29.33
N ASP A 288 15.01 4.18 28.27
CA ASP A 288 14.50 4.41 26.92
C ASP A 288 13.84 3.15 26.35
N LYS A 289 12.52 3.17 26.22
CA LYS A 289 11.69 2.04 25.76
C LYS A 289 12.10 1.50 24.38
N ARG A 290 12.72 2.32 23.54
CA ARG A 290 13.17 1.92 22.20
C ARG A 290 14.28 0.87 22.26
N LEU A 291 15.04 0.83 23.36
CA LEU A 291 16.13 -0.13 23.59
C LEU A 291 15.63 -1.57 23.75
N ALA A 292 14.39 -1.76 24.19
CA ALA A 292 13.79 -3.09 24.27
C ALA A 292 13.92 -3.85 22.94
N ALA A 293 13.64 -3.20 21.80
CA ALA A 293 13.76 -3.84 20.48
C ALA A 293 15.20 -4.20 20.11
N VAL A 294 16.19 -3.40 20.53
CA VAL A 294 17.62 -3.69 20.31
C VAL A 294 18.04 -4.90 21.13
N LEU A 295 17.64 -4.94 22.42
CA LEU A 295 17.96 -6.06 23.30
C LEU A 295 17.26 -7.35 22.89
N LEU A 296 16.00 -7.29 22.45
CA LEU A 296 15.29 -8.44 21.88
C LEU A 296 16.03 -8.99 20.65
N ALA A 297 16.43 -8.11 19.72
CA ALA A 297 17.20 -8.51 18.55
C ALA A 297 18.56 -9.12 18.93
N TYR A 298 19.23 -8.58 19.95
CA TYR A 298 20.49 -9.10 20.49
C TYR A 298 20.29 -10.48 21.12
N GLY A 299 19.29 -10.66 21.98
CA GLY A 299 18.96 -11.96 22.57
C GLY A 299 18.61 -13.00 21.52
N MET A 300 17.81 -12.61 20.49
CA MET A 300 17.51 -13.51 19.36
C MET A 300 18.75 -13.88 18.53
N LYS A 301 19.74 -12.99 18.41
CA LYS A 301 21.02 -13.32 17.78
C LYS A 301 21.78 -14.33 18.63
N LYS A 302 21.90 -14.12 19.95
CA LYS A 302 22.55 -15.07 20.88
C LYS A 302 21.87 -16.45 20.86
N LYS A 303 20.55 -16.49 20.80
CA LYS A 303 19.80 -17.75 20.61
C LYS A 303 20.24 -18.48 19.35
N ARG A 304 20.32 -17.78 18.21
CA ARG A 304 20.74 -18.38 16.93
C ARG A 304 22.20 -18.88 16.94
N GLU A 305 23.05 -18.24 17.73
CA GLU A 305 24.44 -18.67 17.98
C GLU A 305 24.54 -19.88 18.93
N GLY A 306 23.40 -20.37 19.46
CA GLY A 306 23.36 -21.49 20.41
C GLY A 306 23.54 -21.08 21.87
N ASN A 307 23.71 -19.79 22.16
CA ASN A 307 23.93 -19.25 23.51
C ASN A 307 22.58 -19.03 24.23
N THR A 308 21.84 -20.11 24.47
CA THR A 308 20.48 -20.09 25.01
C THR A 308 20.38 -19.39 26.37
N GLU A 309 21.31 -19.66 27.30
CA GLU A 309 21.28 -19.05 28.65
C GLU A 309 21.46 -17.54 28.59
N GLU A 310 22.40 -17.06 27.77
CA GLU A 310 22.66 -15.65 27.60
C GLU A 310 21.45 -14.95 26.96
N ALA A 311 20.83 -15.58 25.95
CA ALA A 311 19.60 -15.09 25.32
C ALA A 311 18.47 -14.92 26.36
N LEU A 312 18.25 -15.92 27.21
CA LEU A 312 17.24 -15.88 28.27
C LEU A 312 17.54 -14.78 29.32
N LYS A 313 18.80 -14.57 29.68
CA LYS A 313 19.20 -13.46 30.57
C LYS A 313 18.85 -12.10 29.95
N ILE A 314 19.13 -11.91 28.66
CA ILE A 314 18.80 -10.67 27.96
C ILE A 314 17.29 -10.46 27.91
N PHE A 315 16.49 -11.50 27.60
CA PHE A 315 15.02 -11.39 27.57
C PHE A 315 14.44 -11.08 28.96
N ASN A 316 14.99 -11.67 30.02
CA ASN A 316 14.62 -11.33 31.39
C ASN A 316 14.96 -9.87 31.74
N THR A 317 16.08 -9.34 31.26
CA THR A 317 16.41 -7.92 31.39
C THR A 317 15.36 -7.05 30.70
N VAL A 318 14.95 -7.40 29.49
CA VAL A 318 13.87 -6.69 28.77
C VAL A 318 12.56 -6.75 29.58
N LEU A 319 12.21 -7.92 30.10
CA LEU A 319 10.97 -8.14 30.85
C LEU A 319 10.93 -7.26 32.12
N SER A 320 12.08 -7.09 32.80
CA SER A 320 12.17 -6.30 34.03
C SER A 320 12.21 -4.79 33.78
N LEU A 321 12.93 -4.34 32.74
CA LEU A 321 13.15 -2.92 32.49
C LEU A 321 12.09 -2.26 31.59
N TYR A 322 11.46 -3.04 30.71
CA TYR A 322 10.58 -2.51 29.68
C TYR A 322 9.18 -3.19 29.70
N PRO A 323 8.29 -2.82 30.62
CA PRO A 323 6.96 -3.43 30.72
C PRO A 323 6.12 -3.35 29.44
N SER A 324 6.38 -2.33 28.61
CA SER A 324 5.72 -2.17 27.30
C SER A 324 6.11 -3.22 26.26
N ALA A 325 7.24 -3.92 26.45
CA ALA A 325 7.74 -4.99 25.58
C ALA A 325 7.59 -6.39 26.21
N LYS A 326 6.67 -6.50 27.22
CA LYS A 326 6.46 -7.74 27.96
C LYS A 326 5.99 -8.88 27.06
N GLU A 327 5.09 -8.61 26.13
CA GLU A 327 4.57 -9.61 25.19
C GLU A 327 5.69 -10.18 24.32
N GLU A 328 6.51 -9.31 23.73
CA GLU A 328 7.62 -9.68 22.85
C GLU A 328 8.73 -10.43 23.63
N ALA A 329 9.03 -10.00 24.85
CA ALA A 329 10.03 -10.66 25.69
C ALA A 329 9.58 -12.06 26.11
N LEU A 330 8.35 -12.22 26.58
CA LEU A 330 7.78 -13.54 26.89
C LEU A 330 7.72 -14.43 25.66
N TRP A 331 7.32 -13.86 24.50
CA TRP A 331 7.33 -14.62 23.25
C TRP A 331 8.74 -15.12 22.90
N ALA A 332 9.75 -14.26 22.97
CA ALA A 332 11.14 -14.63 22.67
C ALA A 332 11.66 -15.72 23.64
N MET A 333 11.30 -15.64 24.92
CA MET A 333 11.64 -16.69 25.91
C MET A 333 10.93 -18.02 25.59
N GLY A 334 9.60 -18.00 25.39
CA GLY A 334 8.83 -19.18 25.08
C GLY A 334 9.31 -19.86 23.79
N TRP A 335 9.63 -19.06 22.77
CA TRP A 335 10.20 -19.52 21.49
C TRP A 335 11.58 -20.15 21.69
N THR A 336 12.42 -19.56 22.54
CA THR A 336 13.75 -20.08 22.88
C THR A 336 13.64 -21.43 23.58
N TYR A 337 12.79 -21.56 24.59
CA TYR A 337 12.53 -22.85 25.27
C TYR A 337 12.00 -23.90 24.29
N TYR A 338 11.05 -23.53 23.41
CA TYR A 338 10.48 -24.45 22.42
C TYR A 338 11.56 -25.05 21.51
N LEU A 339 12.42 -24.21 20.91
CA LEU A 339 13.49 -24.66 20.02
C LEU A 339 14.58 -25.44 20.76
N SER A 340 14.78 -25.19 22.05
CA SER A 340 15.67 -25.96 22.93
C SER A 340 15.03 -27.28 23.42
N LYS A 341 13.79 -27.60 22.96
CA LYS A 341 13.00 -28.77 23.37
C LYS A 341 12.60 -28.79 24.85
N ASP A 342 12.69 -27.65 25.54
CA ASP A 342 12.16 -27.48 26.89
C ASP A 342 10.66 -27.12 26.79
N TYR A 343 9.86 -28.11 26.37
CA TYR A 343 8.43 -27.95 26.13
C TYR A 343 7.62 -27.58 27.40
N PRO A 344 7.99 -28.05 28.61
CA PRO A 344 7.28 -27.64 29.82
C PRO A 344 7.36 -26.12 30.07
N ASN A 345 8.54 -25.51 30.00
CA ASN A 345 8.74 -24.08 30.17
C ASN A 345 8.12 -23.29 29.01
N ALA A 346 8.25 -23.77 27.77
CA ALA A 346 7.61 -23.15 26.61
C ALA A 346 6.08 -23.10 26.78
N ALA A 347 5.45 -24.24 27.15
CA ALA A 347 4.00 -24.32 27.35
C ALA A 347 3.51 -23.38 28.45
N LYS A 348 4.23 -23.28 29.56
CA LYS A 348 3.91 -22.35 30.66
C LYS A 348 3.86 -20.90 30.16
N ILE A 349 4.86 -20.49 29.39
CA ILE A 349 4.92 -19.12 28.86
C ILE A 349 3.84 -18.88 27.80
N PHE A 350 3.63 -19.82 26.87
CA PHE A 350 2.60 -19.66 25.84
C PHE A 350 1.18 -19.66 26.45
N SER A 351 0.94 -20.43 27.52
CA SER A 351 -0.30 -20.36 28.27
C SER A 351 -0.52 -18.99 28.93
N GLN A 352 0.53 -18.42 29.52
CA GLN A 352 0.48 -17.06 30.09
C GLN A 352 0.18 -16.01 29.02
N LEU A 353 0.85 -16.08 27.87
CA LEU A 353 0.63 -15.18 26.73
C LEU A 353 -0.80 -15.32 26.20
N GLN A 354 -1.31 -16.54 26.07
CA GLN A 354 -2.67 -16.80 25.61
C GLN A 354 -3.70 -16.21 26.58
N ALA A 355 -3.52 -16.40 27.89
CA ALA A 355 -4.43 -15.87 28.90
C ALA A 355 -4.44 -14.32 28.91
N THR A 356 -3.29 -13.69 28.67
CA THR A 356 -3.14 -12.23 28.73
C THR A 356 -3.59 -11.55 27.45
N TYR A 357 -3.17 -12.05 26.27
CA TYR A 357 -3.32 -11.36 25.00
C TYR A 357 -4.34 -12.00 24.05
N GLY A 358 -4.61 -13.32 24.19
CA GLY A 358 -5.65 -14.02 23.43
C GLY A 358 -5.36 -14.20 21.95
N ASP A 359 -4.09 -14.13 21.51
CA ASP A 359 -3.73 -14.30 20.11
C ASP A 359 -3.67 -15.79 19.72
N ALA A 360 -4.16 -16.13 18.53
CA ALA A 360 -4.17 -17.51 18.00
C ALA A 360 -2.77 -18.11 17.90
N LYS A 361 -1.74 -17.29 17.71
CA LYS A 361 -0.34 -17.68 17.72
C LYS A 361 0.05 -18.43 18.99
N TYR A 362 -0.34 -17.89 20.15
CA TYR A 362 0.03 -18.49 21.44
C TYR A 362 -0.73 -19.80 21.71
N LEU A 363 -2.00 -19.83 21.30
CA LEU A 363 -2.79 -21.06 21.37
C LEU A 363 -2.17 -22.17 20.49
N TYR A 364 -1.78 -21.82 19.26
CA TYR A 364 -1.15 -22.76 18.34
C TYR A 364 0.13 -23.35 18.90
N TRP A 365 1.06 -22.53 19.37
CA TRP A 365 2.35 -23.02 19.87
C TRP A 365 2.23 -23.72 21.22
N ASN A 366 1.28 -23.33 22.07
CA ASN A 366 0.95 -24.07 23.28
C ASN A 366 0.43 -25.48 22.97
N ALA A 367 -0.49 -25.60 22.01
CA ALA A 367 -0.98 -26.92 21.58
C ALA A 367 0.14 -27.81 21.00
N LYS A 368 1.09 -27.23 20.25
CA LYS A 368 2.28 -27.96 19.79
C LYS A 368 3.15 -28.46 20.97
N CYS A 369 3.38 -27.63 21.98
CA CYS A 369 4.11 -28.04 23.18
C CYS A 369 3.39 -29.21 23.88
N LYS A 370 2.08 -29.12 24.10
CA LYS A 370 1.28 -30.21 24.71
C LYS A 370 1.38 -31.51 23.92
N LYS A 371 1.31 -31.44 22.58
CA LYS A 371 1.50 -32.60 21.70
C LYS A 371 2.88 -33.25 21.93
N MET A 372 3.95 -32.45 22.05
CA MET A 372 5.30 -32.95 22.30
C MET A 372 5.47 -33.54 23.71
N LEU A 373 4.61 -33.16 24.66
CA LEU A 373 4.55 -33.70 26.02
C LEU A 373 3.66 -34.94 26.15
N GLY A 374 3.04 -35.39 25.06
CA GLY A 374 2.16 -36.58 25.07
C GLY A 374 0.73 -36.28 25.52
N ASP A 375 0.32 -35.03 25.62
CA ASP A 375 -1.03 -34.57 25.97
C ASP A 375 -1.63 -33.73 24.85
N PRO A 376 -2.03 -34.31 23.71
CA PRO A 376 -2.52 -33.57 22.57
C PRO A 376 -3.94 -33.07 22.80
N GLU A 377 -4.09 -31.79 23.09
CA GLU A 377 -5.40 -31.13 23.01
C GLU A 377 -5.68 -30.69 21.57
N PRO A 378 -6.87 -31.00 21.02
CA PRO A 378 -7.25 -30.49 19.71
C PRO A 378 -7.37 -28.97 19.78
N LEU A 379 -6.77 -28.30 18.78
CA LEU A 379 -6.80 -26.85 18.68
C LEU A 379 -8.24 -26.41 18.37
N LYS A 380 -8.93 -25.83 19.34
CA LYS A 380 -10.30 -25.31 19.17
C LYS A 380 -10.21 -23.87 18.65
N VAL A 381 -10.45 -23.72 17.36
CA VAL A 381 -10.45 -22.41 16.65
C VAL A 381 -11.42 -21.41 17.30
N SER A 382 -12.50 -21.89 17.91
CA SER A 382 -13.48 -21.06 18.65
C SER A 382 -12.90 -20.34 19.88
N GLN A 383 -11.69 -20.66 20.32
CA GLN A 383 -11.03 -20.03 21.48
C GLN A 383 -10.20 -18.80 21.12
N THR A 384 -10.12 -18.43 19.83
CA THR A 384 -9.40 -17.23 19.40
C THR A 384 -10.29 -15.98 19.53
N ARG A 385 -9.77 -14.89 20.12
CA ARG A 385 -10.50 -13.61 20.25
C ARG A 385 -10.64 -12.84 18.94
N LYS A 386 -9.85 -13.16 17.93
CA LYS A 386 -9.91 -12.56 16.58
C LYS A 386 -10.75 -13.45 15.67
N ASN A 387 -11.53 -12.84 14.80
CA ASN A 387 -12.56 -13.44 13.92
C ASN A 387 -12.09 -14.53 12.93
N GLY A 388 -11.22 -15.44 13.34
CA GLY A 388 -10.88 -16.64 12.57
C GLY A 388 -10.07 -16.47 11.28
N HIS A 389 -9.58 -15.26 10.97
CA HIS A 389 -8.89 -14.92 9.72
C HIS A 389 -7.40 -14.60 9.89
N ASP A 390 -6.79 -15.07 10.95
CA ASP A 390 -5.35 -14.95 11.13
C ASP A 390 -4.61 -16.19 10.61
N PHE A 391 -3.33 -16.02 10.35
CA PHE A 391 -2.46 -17.08 9.82
C PHE A 391 -2.53 -18.38 10.62
N TYR A 392 -2.47 -18.30 11.96
CA TYR A 392 -2.41 -19.51 12.79
C TYR A 392 -3.74 -20.25 12.87
N THR A 393 -4.86 -19.52 12.85
CA THR A 393 -6.18 -20.11 12.76
C THR A 393 -6.34 -20.91 11.46
N LEU A 394 -6.02 -20.30 10.32
CA LEU A 394 -6.12 -20.94 9.02
C LEU A 394 -5.11 -22.09 8.87
N LEU A 395 -3.87 -21.90 9.33
CA LEU A 395 -2.85 -22.96 9.35
C LEU A 395 -3.32 -24.16 10.17
N SER A 396 -3.97 -23.94 11.31
CA SER A 396 -4.50 -25.01 12.16
C SER A 396 -5.58 -25.82 11.45
N LEU A 397 -6.51 -25.14 10.76
CA LEU A 397 -7.56 -25.81 9.98
C LEU A 397 -6.95 -26.70 8.89
N VAL A 398 -5.98 -26.16 8.13
CA VAL A 398 -5.33 -26.90 7.04
C VAL A 398 -4.52 -28.10 7.56
N ARG A 399 -3.79 -27.95 8.68
CA ARG A 399 -3.00 -29.03 9.27
C ARG A 399 -3.84 -30.14 9.91
N ASN A 400 -4.97 -29.80 10.52
CA ASN A 400 -5.85 -30.76 11.18
C ASN A 400 -6.87 -31.39 10.22
N GLU A 401 -6.66 -31.27 8.92
CA GLU A 401 -7.55 -31.84 7.87
C GLU A 401 -9.00 -31.30 7.93
N GLN A 402 -9.19 -30.23 8.67
CA GLN A 402 -10.48 -29.57 8.73
C GLN A 402 -10.73 -28.80 7.43
N LYS A 403 -11.95 -28.90 6.92
CA LYS A 403 -12.34 -28.11 5.75
C LYS A 403 -12.26 -26.64 6.10
N LEU A 404 -11.66 -25.84 5.20
CA LEU A 404 -11.85 -24.40 5.29
C LEU A 404 -13.35 -24.11 5.19
N PRO A 405 -13.89 -23.22 6.05
CA PRO A 405 -15.32 -22.90 6.00
C PRO A 405 -15.66 -22.35 4.59
N ALA A 406 -16.71 -22.92 3.98
CA ALA A 406 -17.20 -22.40 2.72
C ALA A 406 -17.66 -20.93 2.91
N LEU A 407 -17.49 -20.13 1.86
CA LEU A 407 -18.01 -18.77 1.88
C LEU A 407 -19.54 -18.81 1.72
N ASP A 408 -20.25 -18.14 2.61
CA ASP A 408 -21.67 -17.93 2.44
C ASP A 408 -21.92 -17.08 1.19
N LYS A 409 -22.59 -17.66 0.18
CA LYS A 409 -22.92 -16.99 -1.09
C LYS A 409 -24.09 -16.02 -0.92
N HIS A 410 -24.04 -15.14 0.05
CA HIS A 410 -25.01 -14.05 0.11
C HIS A 410 -24.42 -12.83 -0.62
N PRO A 411 -24.90 -12.52 -1.84
CA PRO A 411 -24.55 -11.25 -2.46
C PRO A 411 -25.06 -10.15 -1.53
N SER A 412 -24.17 -9.40 -0.95
CA SER A 412 -24.53 -8.18 -0.23
C SER A 412 -25.35 -7.32 -1.21
N ARG A 413 -26.66 -7.22 -1.03
CA ARG A 413 -27.46 -6.20 -1.70
C ARG A 413 -27.05 -4.86 -1.10
N ILE A 414 -25.99 -4.31 -1.65
CA ILE A 414 -25.48 -3.00 -1.29
C ILE A 414 -26.44 -2.00 -1.91
N SER A 415 -27.31 -1.44 -1.08
CA SER A 415 -28.12 -0.30 -1.46
C SER A 415 -27.19 0.89 -1.65
N LEU A 416 -27.01 1.29 -2.89
CA LEU A 416 -26.22 2.47 -3.24
C LEU A 416 -27.05 3.71 -2.89
N ASN A 417 -26.54 4.59 -2.06
CA ASN A 417 -27.18 5.85 -1.77
C ASN A 417 -26.84 6.89 -2.85
N ASP A 418 -27.73 7.22 -3.54
CA ASP A 418 -28.44 8.12 -4.40
C ASP A 418 -27.65 9.11 -5.27
N ARG A 419 -27.26 10.25 -4.83
CA ARG A 419 -26.79 11.33 -5.72
C ARG A 419 -25.30 11.25 -6.08
N ALA A 420 -24.51 10.79 -5.16
CA ALA A 420 -23.06 10.71 -5.36
C ALA A 420 -22.67 9.57 -6.31
N MET A 421 -23.44 8.48 -6.27
CA MET A 421 -23.26 7.35 -7.19
C MET A 421 -23.87 7.62 -8.56
N GLU A 422 -24.92 8.44 -8.67
CA GLU A 422 -25.48 8.90 -9.92
C GLU A 422 -24.41 9.58 -10.81
N ARG A 423 -23.64 10.52 -10.25
CA ARG A 423 -22.52 11.17 -10.97
C ARG A 423 -21.51 10.16 -11.53
N THR A 424 -21.14 9.18 -10.69
CA THR A 424 -20.20 8.13 -11.06
C THR A 424 -20.75 7.23 -12.16
N ALA A 425 -22.02 6.82 -12.06
CA ALA A 425 -22.67 5.97 -13.04
C ALA A 425 -22.77 6.66 -14.41
N ILE A 426 -23.17 7.93 -14.44
CA ILE A 426 -23.22 8.72 -15.69
C ILE A 426 -21.81 8.83 -16.31
N LEU A 427 -20.78 9.11 -15.51
CA LEU A 427 -19.41 9.23 -16.02
C LEU A 427 -18.89 7.89 -16.58
N GLU A 428 -19.23 6.77 -15.94
CA GLU A 428 -18.88 5.43 -16.43
C GLU A 428 -19.57 5.12 -17.76
N GLU A 429 -20.87 5.36 -17.86
CA GLU A 429 -21.66 5.17 -19.07
C GLU A 429 -21.11 5.99 -20.24
N LEU A 430 -20.62 7.19 -19.97
CA LEU A 430 -19.94 8.04 -20.96
C LEU A 430 -18.52 7.56 -21.32
N GLY A 431 -18.02 6.49 -20.70
CA GLY A 431 -16.66 6.00 -20.89
C GLY A 431 -15.58 6.87 -20.20
N LEU A 432 -15.99 7.76 -19.28
CA LEU A 432 -15.11 8.67 -18.54
C LEU A 432 -14.63 8.02 -17.23
N LYS A 433 -14.01 6.84 -17.35
CA LYS A 433 -13.58 6.01 -16.21
C LYS A 433 -12.71 6.77 -15.20
N ARG A 434 -11.75 7.60 -15.68
CA ARG A 434 -10.84 8.35 -14.79
C ARG A 434 -11.60 9.36 -13.92
N GLU A 435 -12.60 9.99 -14.49
CA GLU A 435 -13.47 10.93 -13.82
C GLU A 435 -14.35 10.21 -12.79
N ALA A 436 -14.95 9.07 -13.17
CA ALA A 436 -15.74 8.22 -12.27
C ALA A 436 -14.92 7.76 -11.05
N VAL A 437 -13.70 7.29 -11.25
CA VAL A 437 -12.76 6.93 -10.16
C VAL A 437 -12.45 8.14 -9.27
N SER A 438 -12.25 9.32 -9.87
CA SER A 438 -11.98 10.56 -9.12
C SER A 438 -13.14 10.95 -8.20
N GLU A 439 -14.40 10.78 -8.66
CA GLU A 439 -15.60 10.99 -7.85
C GLU A 439 -15.62 10.03 -6.65
N LEU A 440 -15.47 8.73 -6.89
CA LEU A 440 -15.46 7.71 -5.84
C LEU A 440 -14.40 7.97 -4.78
N LEU A 441 -13.18 8.31 -5.19
CA LEU A 441 -12.09 8.64 -4.28
C LEU A 441 -12.33 9.94 -3.51
N HIS A 442 -13.02 10.90 -4.11
CA HIS A 442 -13.43 12.12 -3.43
C HIS A 442 -14.46 11.83 -2.33
N LEU A 443 -15.49 11.04 -2.67
CA LEU A 443 -16.50 10.60 -1.71
C LEU A 443 -15.91 9.83 -0.53
N ALA A 444 -14.97 8.92 -0.79
CA ALA A 444 -14.29 8.14 0.25
C ALA A 444 -13.48 8.98 1.26
N ARG A 445 -13.22 10.26 0.98
CA ARG A 445 -12.50 11.20 1.85
C ARG A 445 -13.42 12.10 2.68
N ARG A 446 -14.73 12.11 2.42
CA ARG A 446 -15.70 13.03 3.00
C ARG A 446 -16.47 12.45 4.19
N ASN A 447 -15.78 11.68 5.02
CA ASN A 447 -16.38 11.03 6.20
C ASN A 447 -17.60 10.16 5.88
N PRO A 448 -17.46 9.21 4.92
CA PRO A 448 -18.55 8.35 4.48
C PRO A 448 -18.98 7.37 5.58
N SER A 449 -20.24 6.93 5.53
CA SER A 449 -20.72 5.84 6.37
C SER A 449 -20.05 4.50 6.02
N ARG A 450 -20.20 3.49 6.89
CA ARG A 450 -19.74 2.13 6.61
C ARG A 450 -20.30 1.60 5.26
N ASN A 451 -21.58 1.80 5.04
CA ASN A 451 -22.24 1.33 3.81
C ASN A 451 -21.74 2.06 2.57
N ASP A 452 -21.50 3.37 2.66
CA ASP A 452 -20.89 4.14 1.56
C ASP A 452 -19.50 3.60 1.20
N LEU A 453 -18.66 3.30 2.21
CA LEU A 453 -17.33 2.73 1.96
C LEU A 453 -17.40 1.37 1.27
N ILE A 454 -18.35 0.51 1.65
CA ILE A 454 -18.56 -0.79 1.00
C ILE A 454 -19.00 -0.57 -0.47
N SER A 455 -19.97 0.32 -0.70
CA SER A 455 -20.45 0.67 -2.03
C SER A 455 -19.36 1.23 -2.93
N ILE A 456 -18.59 2.20 -2.42
CA ILE A 456 -17.45 2.80 -3.13
C ILE A 456 -16.40 1.73 -3.46
N SER A 457 -16.07 0.86 -2.49
CA SER A 457 -15.12 -0.23 -2.70
C SER A 457 -15.60 -1.22 -3.77
N SER A 458 -16.87 -1.59 -3.74
CA SER A 458 -17.48 -2.47 -4.73
C SER A 458 -17.43 -1.87 -6.14
N TYR A 459 -17.79 -0.59 -6.25
CA TYR A 459 -17.76 0.12 -7.52
C TYR A 459 -16.34 0.22 -8.09
N LEU A 460 -15.37 0.61 -7.27
CA LEU A 460 -13.95 0.64 -7.65
C LEU A 460 -13.45 -0.73 -8.11
N LYS A 461 -13.82 -1.82 -7.41
CA LYS A 461 -13.50 -3.19 -7.82
C LYS A 461 -14.05 -3.50 -9.21
N ASN A 462 -15.32 -3.15 -9.49
CA ASN A 462 -15.94 -3.38 -10.79
C ASN A 462 -15.28 -2.57 -11.92
N LEU A 463 -14.79 -1.37 -11.60
CA LEU A 463 -13.97 -0.57 -12.53
C LEU A 463 -12.54 -1.11 -12.71
N GLY A 464 -12.15 -2.19 -12.01
CA GLY A 464 -10.80 -2.74 -12.05
C GLY A 464 -9.77 -1.96 -11.21
N GLU A 465 -10.24 -1.03 -10.35
CA GLU A 465 -9.39 -0.23 -9.46
C GLU A 465 -9.16 -0.96 -8.13
N TYR A 466 -8.62 -2.19 -8.21
CA TYR A 466 -8.49 -3.12 -7.08
C TYR A 466 -7.72 -2.55 -5.90
N ARG A 467 -6.59 -1.85 -6.16
CA ARG A 467 -5.79 -1.21 -5.09
C ARG A 467 -6.63 -0.22 -4.28
N ALA A 468 -7.39 0.62 -4.94
CA ALA A 468 -8.23 1.61 -4.29
C ALA A 468 -9.35 0.94 -3.49
N ALA A 469 -10.01 -0.08 -4.08
CA ALA A 469 -11.04 -0.87 -3.42
C ALA A 469 -10.52 -1.55 -2.15
N ILE A 470 -9.40 -2.27 -2.24
CA ILE A 470 -8.76 -2.96 -1.10
C ILE A 470 -8.33 -1.95 -0.02
N ASN A 471 -7.76 -0.80 -0.42
CA ASN A 471 -7.32 0.22 0.54
C ASN A 471 -8.48 0.81 1.35
N ILE A 472 -9.65 0.96 0.74
CA ILE A 472 -10.85 1.45 1.41
C ILE A 472 -11.39 0.38 2.35
N ILE A 473 -11.62 -0.85 1.86
CA ILE A 473 -12.23 -1.92 2.65
C ILE A 473 -11.32 -2.38 3.80
N SER A 474 -10.00 -2.33 3.63
CA SER A 474 -9.02 -2.73 4.68
C SER A 474 -9.04 -1.83 5.93
N LYS A 475 -9.76 -0.71 5.91
CA LYS A 475 -9.99 0.12 7.08
C LYS A 475 -11.09 -0.43 7.99
N MET A 476 -11.83 -1.41 7.51
CA MET A 476 -12.91 -2.07 8.24
C MET A 476 -12.49 -3.44 8.77
N PRO A 477 -13.10 -3.92 9.85
CA PRO A 477 -12.95 -5.32 10.25
C PRO A 477 -13.39 -6.24 9.10
N TYR A 478 -12.68 -7.34 8.94
CA TYR A 478 -13.07 -8.38 8.01
C TYR A 478 -14.43 -8.98 8.43
N SER A 479 -15.26 -9.27 7.43
CA SER A 479 -16.46 -10.11 7.56
C SER A 479 -16.65 -10.93 6.28
N GLU A 480 -17.29 -12.08 6.36
CA GLU A 480 -17.45 -12.99 5.22
C GLU A 480 -18.24 -12.35 4.07
N GLU A 481 -19.23 -11.53 4.38
CA GLU A 481 -20.00 -10.76 3.39
C GLU A 481 -19.12 -9.85 2.52
N LEU A 482 -17.96 -9.41 3.05
CA LEU A 482 -17.03 -8.52 2.37
C LEU A 482 -15.84 -9.25 1.75
N HIS A 483 -15.82 -10.59 1.82
CA HIS A 483 -14.70 -11.40 1.35
C HIS A 483 -14.25 -11.04 -0.07
N ASP A 484 -15.20 -10.86 -1.00
CA ASP A 484 -14.90 -10.53 -2.41
C ASP A 484 -14.26 -9.14 -2.61
N LEU A 485 -14.40 -8.25 -1.64
CA LEU A 485 -13.73 -6.95 -1.64
C LEU A 485 -12.32 -7.02 -1.05
N PHE A 486 -12.12 -7.89 -0.04
CA PHE A 486 -10.80 -8.14 0.53
C PHE A 486 -9.91 -9.00 -0.38
N TYR A 487 -10.53 -9.94 -1.12
CA TYR A 487 -9.84 -10.94 -1.96
C TYR A 487 -10.45 -10.98 -3.38
N PRO A 488 -10.32 -9.89 -4.16
CA PRO A 488 -10.85 -9.85 -5.53
C PRO A 488 -10.03 -10.74 -6.47
N LEU A 489 -10.68 -11.28 -7.51
CA LEU A 489 -10.04 -12.02 -8.60
C LEU A 489 -9.53 -11.04 -9.68
N GLY A 490 -8.59 -10.16 -9.30
CA GLY A 490 -8.02 -9.19 -10.22
C GLY A 490 -7.14 -9.85 -11.30
N TYR A 491 -7.32 -9.44 -12.57
CA TYR A 491 -6.56 -9.98 -13.71
C TYR A 491 -6.68 -11.51 -13.85
N TRP A 492 -7.89 -12.06 -13.56
CA TRP A 492 -8.08 -13.50 -13.49
C TRP A 492 -7.66 -14.23 -14.75
N ASN A 493 -8.02 -13.73 -15.92
CA ASN A 493 -7.72 -14.39 -17.20
C ASN A 493 -6.21 -14.53 -17.42
N GLU A 494 -5.47 -13.46 -17.18
CA GLU A 494 -4.00 -13.43 -17.33
C GLU A 494 -3.33 -14.33 -16.27
N VAL A 495 -3.86 -14.35 -15.06
CA VAL A 495 -3.37 -15.19 -13.97
C VAL A 495 -3.63 -16.68 -14.28
N GLU A 496 -4.84 -17.02 -14.68
CA GLU A 496 -5.22 -18.41 -15.01
C GLU A 496 -4.38 -18.96 -16.16
N GLU A 497 -4.20 -18.15 -17.23
CA GLU A 497 -3.36 -18.53 -18.37
C GLU A 497 -1.90 -18.73 -17.96
N ALA A 498 -1.32 -17.79 -17.23
CA ALA A 498 0.07 -17.88 -16.77
C ALA A 498 0.28 -19.04 -15.82
N ALA A 499 -0.66 -19.28 -14.91
CA ALA A 499 -0.63 -20.38 -13.95
C ALA A 499 -0.71 -21.74 -14.64
N LYS A 500 -1.64 -21.89 -15.58
CA LYS A 500 -1.80 -23.11 -16.39
C LYS A 500 -0.54 -23.43 -17.20
N LYS A 501 0.06 -22.44 -17.84
CA LYS A 501 1.33 -22.59 -18.61
C LYS A 501 2.49 -23.07 -17.74
N ARG A 502 2.43 -22.89 -16.43
CA ARG A 502 3.54 -23.18 -15.50
C ARG A 502 3.23 -24.29 -14.51
N ASP A 503 2.03 -24.88 -14.59
CA ASP A 503 1.58 -25.87 -13.62
C ASP A 503 1.76 -25.34 -12.18
N ILE A 504 1.11 -24.24 -11.87
CA ILE A 504 1.09 -23.58 -10.56
C ILE A 504 -0.37 -23.21 -10.23
N ASP A 505 -0.71 -23.24 -8.95
CA ASP A 505 -2.03 -22.83 -8.49
C ASP A 505 -2.28 -21.34 -8.75
N PRO A 506 -3.32 -20.94 -9.51
CA PRO A 506 -3.63 -19.55 -9.79
C PRO A 506 -3.94 -18.72 -8.53
N TYR A 507 -4.51 -19.35 -7.49
CA TYR A 507 -4.78 -18.67 -6.22
C TYR A 507 -3.50 -18.30 -5.48
N LEU A 508 -2.42 -19.07 -5.62
CA LEU A 508 -1.11 -18.68 -5.08
C LEU A 508 -0.55 -17.45 -5.82
N VAL A 509 -0.69 -17.39 -7.14
CA VAL A 509 -0.27 -16.22 -7.93
C VAL A 509 -1.06 -14.97 -7.52
N LEU A 510 -2.39 -15.08 -7.38
CA LEU A 510 -3.23 -13.98 -6.87
C LEU A 510 -2.80 -13.52 -5.48
N SER A 511 -2.42 -14.45 -4.60
CA SER A 511 -2.00 -14.14 -3.25
C SER A 511 -0.72 -13.32 -3.22
N VAL A 512 0.24 -13.67 -4.06
CA VAL A 512 1.47 -12.89 -4.26
C VAL A 512 1.13 -11.49 -4.79
N MET A 513 0.34 -11.38 -5.86
CA MET A 513 -0.06 -10.09 -6.45
C MET A 513 -0.78 -9.19 -5.44
N ARG A 514 -1.64 -9.78 -4.60
CA ARG A 514 -2.37 -9.04 -3.57
C ARG A 514 -1.43 -8.43 -2.53
N GLU A 515 -0.45 -9.19 -2.05
CA GLU A 515 0.45 -8.70 -1.00
C GLU A 515 1.55 -7.79 -1.56
N GLU A 516 1.97 -7.97 -2.82
CA GLU A 516 2.99 -7.16 -3.47
C GLU A 516 2.48 -5.77 -3.90
N SER A 517 1.36 -5.70 -4.57
CA SER A 517 0.89 -4.46 -5.19
C SER A 517 -0.56 -4.09 -4.86
N ARG A 518 -1.34 -4.98 -4.25
CA ARG A 518 -2.81 -4.91 -4.21
C ARG A 518 -3.40 -4.76 -5.61
N PHE A 519 -2.85 -5.49 -6.57
CA PHE A 519 -3.23 -5.46 -7.99
C PHE A 519 -3.03 -4.11 -8.68
N ALA A 520 -2.05 -3.31 -8.27
CA ALA A 520 -1.73 -2.06 -8.97
C ALA A 520 -0.64 -2.30 -10.03
N PRO A 521 -0.96 -2.16 -11.32
CA PRO A 521 0.00 -2.42 -12.39
C PRO A 521 1.13 -1.38 -12.43
N ASP A 522 0.87 -0.16 -11.96
CA ASP A 522 1.81 0.97 -11.90
C ASP A 522 2.63 1.02 -10.60
N ALA A 523 2.52 -0.01 -9.75
CA ALA A 523 3.23 -0.04 -8.47
C ALA A 523 4.75 -0.04 -8.67
N ARG A 524 5.44 0.80 -7.90
CA ARG A 524 6.90 0.83 -7.81
C ARG A 524 7.34 0.95 -6.37
N SER A 525 8.21 0.04 -5.92
CA SER A 525 8.81 0.13 -4.60
C SER A 525 9.99 1.10 -4.58
N ILE A 526 10.41 1.51 -3.38
CA ILE A 526 11.61 2.34 -3.18
C ILE A 526 12.87 1.59 -3.69
N ALA A 527 12.91 0.27 -3.53
CA ALA A 527 13.99 -0.58 -4.02
C ALA A 527 13.97 -0.76 -5.55
N GLY A 528 12.93 -0.28 -6.25
CA GLY A 528 12.80 -0.34 -7.70
C GLY A 528 12.07 -1.58 -8.23
N ALA A 529 11.40 -2.35 -7.37
CA ALA A 529 10.48 -3.40 -7.80
C ALA A 529 9.25 -2.81 -8.50
N MET A 530 8.73 -3.47 -9.55
CA MET A 530 7.77 -2.88 -10.48
C MET A 530 6.60 -3.81 -10.79
N GLY A 531 5.42 -3.22 -10.92
CA GLY A 531 4.20 -3.87 -11.43
C GLY A 531 3.48 -4.77 -10.42
N LEU A 532 2.56 -5.58 -10.93
CA LEU A 532 1.61 -6.39 -10.15
C LEU A 532 2.28 -7.35 -9.16
N MET A 533 3.34 -8.03 -9.59
CA MET A 533 4.11 -8.99 -8.79
C MET A 533 5.44 -8.40 -8.27
N GLN A 534 5.61 -7.09 -8.32
CA GLN A 534 6.79 -6.36 -7.82
C GLN A 534 8.13 -6.97 -8.27
N MET A 535 8.28 -7.16 -9.57
CA MET A 535 9.48 -7.74 -10.15
C MET A 535 10.64 -6.74 -10.16
N MET A 536 11.78 -7.15 -9.60
CA MET A 536 13.02 -6.39 -9.79
C MET A 536 13.48 -6.51 -11.25
N PRO A 537 13.86 -5.41 -11.93
CA PRO A 537 14.31 -5.47 -13.32
C PRO A 537 15.48 -6.45 -13.54
N GLN A 538 16.38 -6.59 -12.57
CA GLN A 538 17.48 -7.55 -12.63
C GLN A 538 16.99 -9.01 -12.59
N THR A 539 15.97 -9.30 -11.78
CA THR A 539 15.35 -10.63 -11.72
C THR A 539 14.58 -10.89 -13.01
N ALA A 540 13.79 -9.93 -13.49
CA ALA A 540 13.05 -10.03 -14.72
C ALA A 540 13.95 -10.26 -15.94
N HIS A 541 15.14 -9.68 -15.96
CA HIS A 541 16.16 -9.87 -17.00
C HIS A 541 16.54 -11.35 -17.20
N LYS A 542 16.48 -12.18 -16.18
CA LYS A 542 16.75 -13.62 -16.28
C LYS A 542 15.75 -14.31 -17.23
N PHE A 543 14.53 -13.78 -17.32
CA PHE A 543 13.42 -14.33 -18.11
C PHE A 543 13.13 -13.57 -19.40
N ASN A 544 13.45 -12.29 -19.45
CA ASN A 544 13.38 -11.45 -20.64
C ASN A 544 14.63 -10.56 -20.73
N LYS A 545 15.54 -10.90 -21.66
CA LYS A 545 16.86 -10.26 -21.82
C LYS A 545 16.79 -8.77 -22.20
N ASN A 546 15.66 -8.31 -22.70
CA ASN A 546 15.46 -6.90 -23.05
C ASN A 546 15.21 -6.03 -21.81
N ILE A 547 14.67 -6.59 -20.74
CA ILE A 547 14.38 -5.88 -19.49
C ILE A 547 15.68 -5.73 -18.69
N LYS A 548 16.21 -4.50 -18.62
CA LYS A 548 17.39 -4.15 -17.82
C LYS A 548 17.06 -2.95 -16.93
N ALA A 549 17.67 -2.88 -15.77
CA ALA A 549 17.56 -1.71 -14.90
C ALA A 549 17.98 -0.44 -15.66
N GLY A 550 17.15 0.61 -15.57
CA GLY A 550 17.39 1.89 -16.26
C GLY A 550 17.11 1.89 -17.76
N SER A 551 16.76 0.75 -18.38
CA SER A 551 16.36 0.70 -19.78
C SER A 551 14.91 1.15 -19.98
N LYS A 552 14.58 1.65 -21.20
CA LYS A 552 13.18 1.93 -21.58
C LYS A 552 12.28 0.69 -21.50
N HIS A 553 12.83 -0.50 -21.69
CA HIS A 553 12.11 -1.78 -21.59
C HIS A 553 11.78 -2.19 -20.15
N ALA A 554 12.40 -1.57 -19.13
CA ALA A 554 11.98 -1.80 -17.76
C ALA A 554 10.50 -1.39 -17.53
N ALA A 555 10.00 -0.42 -18.29
CA ALA A 555 8.60 0.01 -18.23
C ALA A 555 7.61 -1.09 -18.70
N GLU A 556 8.06 -2.11 -19.44
CA GLU A 556 7.24 -3.28 -19.79
C GLU A 556 6.78 -4.06 -18.54
N LEU A 557 7.46 -3.91 -17.41
CA LEU A 557 7.03 -4.47 -16.13
C LEU A 557 5.76 -3.81 -15.54
N TYR A 558 5.30 -2.71 -16.11
CA TYR A 558 3.99 -2.13 -15.78
C TYR A 558 2.86 -2.71 -16.64
N ASP A 559 3.18 -3.45 -17.71
CA ASP A 559 2.20 -4.20 -18.47
C ASP A 559 1.75 -5.44 -17.69
N PRO A 560 0.43 -5.60 -17.43
CA PRO A 560 -0.09 -6.69 -16.62
C PRO A 560 0.31 -8.07 -17.10
N GLU A 561 0.14 -8.38 -18.37
CA GLU A 561 0.41 -9.69 -18.97
C GLU A 561 1.90 -10.05 -18.84
N THR A 562 2.77 -9.13 -19.20
CA THR A 562 4.23 -9.28 -19.10
C THR A 562 4.65 -9.52 -17.65
N ASN A 563 4.13 -8.71 -16.72
CA ASN A 563 4.50 -8.80 -15.31
C ASN A 563 4.05 -10.14 -14.68
N ILE A 564 2.79 -10.53 -14.91
CA ILE A 564 2.23 -11.78 -14.42
C ILE A 564 2.98 -12.98 -15.00
N SER A 565 3.26 -12.98 -16.31
CA SER A 565 3.99 -14.06 -16.98
C SER A 565 5.39 -14.26 -16.40
N ILE A 566 6.16 -13.17 -16.20
CA ILE A 566 7.51 -13.21 -15.63
C ILE A 566 7.47 -13.59 -14.15
N GLY A 567 6.61 -12.94 -13.37
CA GLY A 567 6.49 -13.19 -11.93
C GLY A 567 6.06 -14.62 -11.60
N THR A 568 5.09 -15.16 -12.36
CA THR A 568 4.64 -16.56 -12.22
C THR A 568 5.77 -17.54 -12.58
N ARG A 569 6.56 -17.24 -13.60
CA ARG A 569 7.73 -18.05 -13.97
C ARG A 569 8.79 -18.07 -12.87
N TYR A 570 9.07 -16.92 -12.27
CA TYR A 570 10.01 -16.82 -11.15
C TYR A 570 9.49 -17.58 -9.92
N LEU A 571 8.21 -17.40 -9.57
CA LEU A 571 7.58 -18.10 -8.46
C LEU A 571 7.64 -19.64 -8.67
N LYS A 572 7.35 -20.13 -9.88
CA LYS A 572 7.49 -21.57 -10.22
C LYS A 572 8.92 -22.08 -10.07
N GLN A 573 9.92 -21.30 -10.50
CA GLN A 573 11.33 -21.64 -10.32
C GLN A 573 11.66 -21.82 -8.83
N LEU A 574 11.20 -20.92 -7.97
CA LEU A 574 11.41 -21.00 -6.53
C LEU A 574 10.69 -22.21 -5.91
N LEU A 575 9.43 -22.45 -6.31
CA LEU A 575 8.67 -23.64 -5.88
C LEU A 575 9.37 -24.94 -6.27
N SER A 576 9.90 -25.01 -7.49
CA SER A 576 10.62 -26.19 -7.96
C SER A 576 11.94 -26.41 -7.22
N ARG A 577 12.60 -25.31 -6.82
CA ARG A 577 13.86 -25.36 -6.10
C ARG A 577 13.69 -25.79 -4.64
N TYR A 578 12.68 -25.26 -3.96
CA TYR A 578 12.52 -25.45 -2.52
C TYR A 578 11.50 -26.54 -2.15
N GLY A 579 10.65 -26.96 -3.08
CA GLY A 579 9.59 -27.95 -2.81
C GLY A 579 8.52 -27.49 -1.81
N SER A 580 8.62 -26.27 -1.28
CA SER A 580 7.79 -25.72 -0.22
C SER A 580 7.32 -24.31 -0.55
N ILE A 581 6.02 -24.04 -0.42
CA ILE A 581 5.45 -22.70 -0.65
C ILE A 581 6.05 -21.68 0.32
N PRO A 582 6.10 -21.89 1.64
CA PRO A 582 6.70 -20.91 2.55
C PRO A 582 8.17 -20.60 2.26
N LEU A 583 8.98 -21.60 1.89
CA LEU A 583 10.38 -21.37 1.51
C LEU A 583 10.49 -20.57 0.22
N ALA A 584 9.68 -20.89 -0.78
CA ALA A 584 9.64 -20.15 -2.04
C ALA A 584 9.21 -18.69 -1.83
N LEU A 585 8.20 -18.44 -0.97
CA LEU A 585 7.76 -17.10 -0.62
C LEU A 585 8.82 -16.33 0.17
N ALA A 586 9.51 -16.98 1.10
CA ALA A 586 10.62 -16.37 1.82
C ALA A 586 11.75 -15.96 0.85
N ALA A 587 12.07 -16.82 -0.14
CA ALA A 587 13.07 -16.52 -1.17
C ALA A 587 12.61 -15.43 -2.15
N TYR A 588 11.33 -15.38 -2.47
CA TYR A 588 10.75 -14.34 -3.32
C TYR A 588 10.95 -12.93 -2.72
N ASN A 589 10.69 -12.79 -1.42
CA ASN A 589 10.78 -11.51 -0.71
C ASN A 589 12.19 -11.24 -0.16
N GLY A 590 12.81 -12.21 0.52
CA GLY A 590 14.09 -12.06 1.23
C GLY A 590 15.33 -12.40 0.41
N GLY A 591 15.16 -13.03 -0.75
CA GLY A 591 16.25 -13.51 -1.61
C GLY A 591 16.70 -14.93 -1.32
N GLU A 592 17.12 -15.63 -2.38
CA GLU A 592 17.49 -17.06 -2.34
C GLU A 592 18.68 -17.34 -1.40
N ASP A 593 19.70 -16.46 -1.43
CA ASP A 593 20.92 -16.66 -0.62
C ASP A 593 20.63 -16.64 0.88
N MET A 594 19.76 -15.70 1.31
CA MET A 594 19.36 -15.59 2.71
C MET A 594 18.58 -16.82 3.18
N VAL A 595 17.65 -17.30 2.35
CA VAL A 595 16.86 -18.51 2.70
C VAL A 595 17.76 -19.74 2.77
N ASN A 596 18.71 -19.89 1.85
CA ASN A 596 19.67 -20.99 1.89
C ASN A 596 20.52 -20.95 3.18
N GLU A 597 20.90 -19.75 3.63
CA GLU A 597 21.61 -19.56 4.89
C GLU A 597 20.73 -19.95 6.09
N TRP A 598 19.48 -19.48 6.13
CA TRP A 598 18.57 -19.78 7.25
C TRP A 598 18.25 -21.27 7.36
N VAL A 599 18.01 -21.95 6.23
CA VAL A 599 17.77 -23.39 6.21
C VAL A 599 18.99 -24.18 6.67
N ARG A 600 20.19 -23.80 6.22
CA ARG A 600 21.43 -24.46 6.60
C ARG A 600 21.76 -24.30 8.10
N ASN A 601 21.50 -23.13 8.65
CA ASN A 601 21.84 -22.81 10.04
C ASN A 601 20.73 -23.19 11.04
N GLY A 602 19.49 -23.39 10.56
CA GLY A 602 18.35 -23.80 11.38
C GLY A 602 18.23 -25.30 11.52
N LYS A 603 17.63 -25.73 12.64
CA LYS A 603 17.27 -27.14 12.89
C LYS A 603 15.76 -27.21 13.14
N TYR A 604 15.00 -27.14 12.07
CA TYR A 604 13.54 -27.12 12.14
C TYR A 604 12.97 -28.52 11.94
N ALA A 605 12.02 -28.91 12.76
CA ALA A 605 11.26 -30.16 12.60
C ALA A 605 10.07 -29.99 11.65
N SER A 606 9.61 -28.76 11.44
CA SER A 606 8.45 -28.47 10.59
C SER A 606 8.52 -27.07 9.98
N ILE A 607 7.82 -26.90 8.87
CA ILE A 607 7.86 -25.66 8.09
C ILE A 607 7.33 -24.43 8.86
N ASP A 608 6.42 -24.59 9.80
CA ASP A 608 5.92 -23.53 10.66
C ASP A 608 6.98 -23.04 11.66
N GLU A 609 7.90 -23.93 12.09
CA GLU A 609 9.07 -23.52 12.88
C GLU A 609 10.00 -22.63 12.07
N PHE A 610 10.26 -23.01 10.81
CA PHE A 610 11.02 -22.16 9.90
C PHE A 610 10.36 -20.79 9.72
N ILE A 611 9.04 -20.75 9.42
CA ILE A 611 8.32 -19.49 9.22
C ILE A 611 8.48 -18.57 10.43
N GLU A 612 8.34 -19.12 11.64
CA GLU A 612 8.42 -18.32 12.87
C GLU A 612 9.83 -17.83 13.18
N ASP A 613 10.85 -18.61 12.80
CA ASP A 613 12.25 -18.28 13.08
C ASP A 613 12.93 -17.46 11.97
N ILE A 614 12.24 -17.10 10.88
CA ILE A 614 12.76 -16.19 9.86
C ILE A 614 13.29 -14.92 10.54
N PRO A 615 14.58 -14.59 10.40
CA PRO A 615 15.20 -13.49 11.15
C PRO A 615 14.67 -12.10 10.78
N PHE A 616 14.20 -11.93 9.54
CA PHE A 616 13.70 -10.65 9.03
C PHE A 616 12.19 -10.56 9.21
N ASP A 617 11.77 -9.62 10.06
CA ASP A 617 10.34 -9.39 10.36
C ASP A 617 9.52 -9.13 9.09
N GLU A 618 10.09 -8.38 8.13
CA GLU A 618 9.45 -8.10 6.85
C GLU A 618 9.14 -9.40 6.10
N THR A 619 10.14 -10.25 5.91
CA THR A 619 10.00 -11.52 5.19
C THR A 619 9.11 -12.51 5.95
N ARG A 620 9.25 -12.60 7.28
CA ARG A 620 8.39 -13.44 8.12
C ARG A 620 6.92 -13.04 8.01
N ASN A 621 6.64 -11.75 8.10
CA ASN A 621 5.28 -11.22 7.96
C ASN A 621 4.76 -11.36 6.53
N TYR A 622 5.61 -11.21 5.52
CA TYR A 622 5.25 -11.43 4.12
C TYR A 622 4.78 -12.86 3.89
N VAL A 623 5.57 -13.86 4.31
CA VAL A 623 5.20 -15.28 4.18
C VAL A 623 3.85 -15.54 4.84
N LYS A 624 3.63 -15.07 6.08
CA LYS A 624 2.37 -15.24 6.78
C LYS A 624 1.19 -14.58 6.05
N LYS A 625 1.37 -13.36 5.54
CA LYS A 625 0.33 -12.64 4.79
C LYS A 625 -0.03 -13.33 3.48
N VAL A 626 0.96 -13.74 2.69
CA VAL A 626 0.70 -14.44 1.43
C VAL A 626 0.03 -15.78 1.67
N MET A 627 0.49 -16.53 2.69
CA MET A 627 -0.16 -17.81 3.07
C MET A 627 -1.60 -17.60 3.55
N THR A 628 -1.86 -16.54 4.35
CA THR A 628 -3.23 -16.18 4.75
C THR A 628 -4.10 -15.88 3.53
N SER A 629 -3.59 -15.04 2.62
CA SER A 629 -4.29 -14.72 1.38
C SER A 629 -4.53 -15.95 0.52
N TYR A 630 -3.58 -16.88 0.46
CA TYR A 630 -3.72 -18.13 -0.27
C TYR A 630 -4.83 -19.01 0.31
N PHE A 631 -4.87 -19.20 1.62
CA PHE A 631 -5.94 -19.92 2.28
C PHE A 631 -7.32 -19.29 2.04
N GLU A 632 -7.41 -17.97 2.07
CA GLU A 632 -8.64 -17.24 1.80
C GLU A 632 -9.07 -17.37 0.32
N TYR A 633 -8.14 -17.34 -0.63
CA TYR A 633 -8.48 -17.60 -2.03
C TYR A 633 -8.93 -19.03 -2.27
N LEU A 634 -8.34 -20.03 -1.60
CA LEU A 634 -8.78 -21.42 -1.70
C LEU A 634 -10.24 -21.62 -1.25
N ARG A 635 -10.76 -20.77 -0.37
CA ARG A 635 -12.18 -20.77 0.03
C ARG A 635 -13.14 -20.42 -1.11
N LYS A 636 -12.63 -19.81 -2.21
CA LYS A 636 -13.43 -19.50 -3.40
C LYS A 636 -13.63 -20.71 -4.32
N SER A 637 -12.81 -21.73 -4.22
CA SER A 637 -13.03 -23.01 -4.93
C SER A 637 -14.22 -23.76 -4.32
N ASN A 638 -14.92 -24.53 -5.12
CA ASN A 638 -16.10 -25.26 -4.65
C ASN A 638 -16.03 -26.75 -5.06
N PRO A 639 -15.73 -27.66 -4.14
CA PRO A 639 -15.39 -27.45 -2.72
C PRO A 639 -14.00 -26.80 -2.56
N PRO A 640 -13.71 -26.16 -1.39
CA PRO A 640 -12.37 -25.65 -1.11
C PRO A 640 -11.32 -26.76 -1.19
N ASP A 641 -10.40 -26.65 -2.15
CA ASP A 641 -9.31 -27.62 -2.31
C ASP A 641 -8.05 -27.13 -1.59
N ILE A 642 -7.73 -27.78 -0.49
CA ILE A 642 -6.54 -27.48 0.33
C ILE A 642 -5.39 -28.48 0.10
N SER A 643 -5.56 -29.43 -0.83
CA SER A 643 -4.60 -30.52 -1.05
C SER A 643 -3.21 -29.99 -1.44
N ALA A 644 -3.15 -29.02 -2.36
CA ALA A 644 -1.91 -28.38 -2.77
C ALA A 644 -1.25 -27.62 -1.62
N ALA A 645 -2.03 -26.87 -0.84
CA ALA A 645 -1.52 -26.14 0.32
C ALA A 645 -0.96 -27.10 1.38
N ARG A 646 -1.65 -28.19 1.65
CA ARG A 646 -1.21 -29.23 2.61
C ARG A 646 0.08 -29.92 2.21
N LYS A 647 0.22 -30.30 0.95
CA LYS A 647 1.43 -30.92 0.42
C LYS A 647 2.69 -30.10 0.71
N HIS A 648 2.56 -28.77 0.76
CA HIS A 648 3.66 -27.83 0.98
C HIS A 648 3.81 -27.35 2.43
N LEU A 649 2.98 -27.85 3.37
CA LEU A 649 3.03 -27.55 4.80
C LEU A 649 3.51 -28.74 5.65
N GLY A 650 4.12 -29.74 5.01
CA GLY A 650 4.64 -30.94 5.65
C GLY A 650 5.84 -30.70 6.58
N ASP A 651 6.46 -31.79 7.00
CA ASP A 651 7.69 -31.77 7.78
C ASP A 651 8.85 -31.21 6.94
N PHE A 652 9.87 -30.68 7.64
CA PHE A 652 11.00 -29.96 7.03
C PHE A 652 12.04 -30.93 6.46
#